data_9cf35ae63ee873763d0066457b72fac6
#
_entry.id   9cf35ae63ee873763d0066457b72fac6
#
_cell.length_a   1.000
_cell.length_b   1.000
_cell.length_c   1.000
_cell.angle_alpha   90.00
_cell.angle_beta   90.00
_cell.angle_gamma   90.00
#
_symmetry.space_group_name_H-M   'P 1'
#
loop_
_entity.id
_entity.type
_entity.pdbx_description
1 polymer ?
#
loop_
_entity_poly.entity_id
_entity_poly.type
_entity_poly.pdbx_seq_one_letter_code
_entity_poly.pdbx_strand_id
1 'polypeptide(L)'
;MKKRPVLIIAAAFVMGLIIFGIVSRFMSRKPNFSKLRGSEDYNVILITLDTTRADRLGCYGFRNIETPTIDLLASRGIRFDKCYAQTPLTLPSHTSILTGTLPLFHGVRDNGGFIVPSELKTMAELFKQKGYETGAFVAAYVLDSKWGLDQGFDYYFDQFDLSKFKKISLGTVQRPANEVMDEALPWLEKKKGGKFFAWIHLYDPHTPYEPPPPYDSQYANHPYLGEIAFTDSQLLRLWQFLEANGLLRNSFLIVAGDHGESLGEHEEGSHGFFVYQAAIHVPLIFTVPFDRFHGLSSARVAALADILPTVCELAGLPIPEEVQGKSLLPSFYRPGRENGSLAYSETFYPRFHYGWSELKSVQNRSHKLILAPLPELYDIVQDPGEQKNLVYLQNKVYEDLTAQAESFIQEYSQNAYETDYSKIDEETREKLAALGYIGSFSDPAKLQGKKLANPKEKIGVFNELSRAREMGMGGKPDEAIGIIQGIIATDPDITDAYFSIGNIYFQQKKFPEAIDYFKQVLGRKPDDTFAAINVALSYEGMGKFDEAENFLLDYLTKGFPDSQFYFMLGNMNFLQKKYDKAIPYFEECISLNPDSAGSHNMLAAIYIIQDELGRATEQIQQAIQLNPRLSTVYYNQAQIYEKDGKLQEAEAAYLKELEFSPKHFKSMYNLSRLYRMMGNTDREYEYLQKCLETEPDFPLSYFYLGRIYLNRGERYQEAVDLIKKGLELKPDKGNLPLAYFLLADLYNRLGDNARSMEYAEKGQSLAQSNTR
;
A
#
# COMPACT_ATOMS: atom_id res chain seq x y z
N MET A 1 33.52 -72.84 -36.51
CA MET A 1 32.85 -72.31 -35.28
C MET A 1 33.35 -70.90 -34.94
N LYS A 2 32.97 -69.80 -35.67
CA LYS A 2 33.36 -68.40 -35.35
C LYS A 2 32.30 -67.36 -35.60
N LYS A 3 30.98 -67.71 -35.61
CA LYS A 3 29.92 -66.75 -35.87
C LYS A 3 29.06 -66.33 -34.64
N ARG A 4 29.28 -66.95 -33.47
CA ARG A 4 28.49 -66.63 -32.24
C ARG A 4 28.85 -65.34 -31.54
N PRO A 5 30.10 -64.82 -31.44
CA PRO A 5 30.40 -63.60 -30.72
C PRO A 5 29.86 -62.31 -31.44
N VAL A 6 29.81 -62.30 -32.77
CA VAL A 6 29.31 -61.12 -33.54
C VAL A 6 27.83 -60.94 -33.36
N LEU A 7 27.05 -62.01 -33.20
CA LEU A 7 25.58 -61.91 -32.99
C LEU A 7 25.25 -61.36 -31.59
N ILE A 8 26.06 -61.71 -30.57
CA ILE A 8 25.87 -61.19 -29.21
C ILE A 8 26.19 -59.72 -29.12
N ILE A 9 27.26 -59.24 -29.77
CA ILE A 9 27.62 -57.81 -29.80
C ILE A 9 26.58 -57.01 -30.59
N ALA A 10 26.10 -57.55 -31.70
CA ALA A 10 25.03 -56.88 -32.46
C ALA A 10 23.69 -56.79 -31.66
N ALA A 11 23.34 -57.86 -30.94
CA ALA A 11 22.14 -57.83 -30.06
C ALA A 11 22.26 -56.87 -28.87
N ALA A 12 23.46 -56.77 -28.25
CA ALA A 12 23.73 -55.81 -27.18
C ALA A 12 23.67 -54.35 -27.68
N PHE A 13 24.19 -54.10 -28.90
CA PHE A 13 24.12 -52.77 -29.52
C PHE A 13 22.69 -52.34 -29.88
N VAL A 14 21.89 -53.27 -30.42
CA VAL A 14 20.46 -53.03 -30.70
C VAL A 14 19.67 -52.81 -29.41
N MET A 15 19.95 -53.58 -28.36
CA MET A 15 19.33 -53.41 -27.06
C MET A 15 19.71 -52.04 -26.42
N GLY A 16 20.99 -51.64 -26.57
CA GLY A 16 21.46 -50.31 -26.16
C GLY A 16 20.76 -49.17 -26.90
N LEU A 17 20.55 -49.32 -28.23
CA LEU A 17 19.79 -48.32 -29.01
C LEU A 17 18.29 -48.29 -28.66
N ILE A 18 17.71 -49.45 -28.35
CA ILE A 18 16.30 -49.51 -27.89
C ILE A 18 16.16 -48.88 -26.51
N ILE A 19 17.07 -49.18 -25.58
CA ILE A 19 17.10 -48.55 -24.25
C ILE A 19 17.35 -47.04 -24.38
N PHE A 20 18.31 -46.64 -25.21
CA PHE A 20 18.57 -45.22 -25.49
C PHE A 20 17.35 -44.54 -26.12
N GLY A 21 16.67 -45.17 -27.07
CA GLY A 21 15.43 -44.69 -27.67
C GLY A 21 14.26 -44.57 -26.67
N ILE A 22 14.13 -45.54 -25.76
CA ILE A 22 13.14 -45.53 -24.69
C ILE A 22 13.47 -44.41 -23.66
N VAL A 23 14.72 -44.32 -23.22
CA VAL A 23 15.17 -43.29 -22.30
C VAL A 23 15.09 -41.91 -22.94
N SER A 24 15.48 -41.73 -24.19
CA SER A 24 15.33 -40.50 -24.95
C SER A 24 13.85 -40.10 -25.11
N ARG A 25 12.98 -41.07 -25.37
CA ARG A 25 11.52 -40.84 -25.48
C ARG A 25 10.86 -40.56 -24.12
N PHE A 26 11.38 -41.09 -23.01
CA PHE A 26 11.02 -40.72 -21.64
C PHE A 26 11.56 -39.34 -21.26
N MET A 27 12.78 -39.02 -21.70
CA MET A 27 13.43 -37.72 -21.42
C MET A 27 12.88 -36.58 -22.30
N SER A 28 12.35 -36.88 -23.50
CA SER A 28 11.76 -35.87 -24.43
C SER A 28 10.27 -35.66 -24.26
N ARG A 29 9.56 -36.46 -23.47
CA ARG A 29 8.18 -36.12 -23.10
C ARG A 29 8.22 -34.92 -22.22
N LYS A 30 7.79 -33.73 -22.77
CA LYS A 30 7.38 -32.61 -21.96
C LYS A 30 6.41 -33.14 -20.90
N PRO A 31 6.63 -32.89 -19.61
CA PRO A 31 5.71 -33.33 -18.58
C PRO A 31 4.31 -32.85 -18.98
N ASN A 32 3.37 -33.77 -19.08
CA ASN A 32 2.01 -33.38 -19.39
C ASN A 32 1.36 -32.87 -18.10
N PHE A 33 1.47 -31.55 -17.88
CA PHE A 33 0.92 -30.85 -16.72
C PHE A 33 -0.61 -30.98 -16.60
N SER A 34 -1.29 -31.31 -17.72
CA SER A 34 -2.73 -31.58 -17.69
C SER A 34 -3.10 -32.80 -16.82
N LYS A 35 -2.12 -33.67 -16.49
CA LYS A 35 -2.32 -34.79 -15.55
C LYS A 35 -2.14 -34.43 -14.08
N LEU A 36 -1.60 -33.23 -13.76
CA LEU A 36 -1.64 -32.64 -12.42
C LEU A 36 -3.03 -32.05 -12.12
N ARG A 37 -3.71 -31.62 -13.15
CA ARG A 37 -5.08 -31.18 -13.06
C ARG A 37 -5.96 -32.42 -12.95
N GLY A 38 -6.34 -32.76 -11.72
CA GLY A 38 -7.61 -33.41 -11.49
C GLY A 38 -8.72 -32.53 -12.08
N SER A 39 -9.94 -32.98 -12.09
CA SER A 39 -11.12 -32.17 -12.42
C SER A 39 -11.42 -31.09 -11.35
N GLU A 40 -10.50 -30.84 -10.42
CA GLU A 40 -10.68 -30.02 -9.25
C GLU A 40 -10.00 -28.66 -9.44
N ASP A 41 -10.75 -27.60 -9.17
CA ASP A 41 -10.21 -26.23 -9.08
C ASP A 41 -9.52 -26.08 -7.72
N TYR A 42 -8.22 -25.84 -7.71
CA TYR A 42 -7.44 -25.64 -6.48
C TYR A 42 -7.56 -24.22 -5.97
N ASN A 43 -7.69 -24.04 -4.66
CA ASN A 43 -7.51 -22.77 -4.02
C ASN A 43 -6.05 -22.33 -4.14
N VAL A 44 -5.83 -21.02 -4.17
CA VAL A 44 -4.50 -20.44 -4.21
C VAL A 44 -4.39 -19.38 -3.11
N ILE A 45 -3.35 -19.52 -2.29
CA ILE A 45 -3.01 -18.56 -1.23
C ILE A 45 -1.59 -18.07 -1.51
N LEU A 46 -1.48 -16.80 -1.89
CA LEU A 46 -0.21 -16.09 -2.02
C LEU A 46 0.07 -15.37 -0.70
N ILE A 47 1.22 -15.65 -0.11
CA ILE A 47 1.69 -15.04 1.14
C ILE A 47 2.97 -14.28 0.80
N THR A 48 2.95 -12.97 0.99
CA THR A 48 4.13 -12.13 0.82
C THR A 48 4.61 -11.62 2.17
N LEU A 49 5.91 -11.77 2.42
CA LEU A 49 6.60 -11.40 3.66
C LEU A 49 7.49 -10.20 3.35
N ASP A 50 7.13 -9.04 3.89
CA ASP A 50 7.88 -7.80 3.65
C ASP A 50 9.30 -7.92 4.21
N THR A 51 10.26 -7.32 3.54
CA THR A 51 11.69 -7.26 3.91
C THR A 51 12.33 -8.56 4.37
N THR A 52 11.73 -9.73 4.05
CA THR A 52 12.20 -11.02 4.57
C THR A 52 13.33 -11.60 3.70
N ARG A 53 14.51 -11.71 4.30
CA ARG A 53 15.72 -12.29 3.66
C ARG A 53 15.68 -13.80 3.65
N ALA A 54 16.05 -14.41 2.53
CA ALA A 54 16.19 -15.86 2.43
C ALA A 54 17.25 -16.42 3.41
N ASP A 55 18.41 -15.75 3.53
CA ASP A 55 19.52 -16.15 4.39
C ASP A 55 19.25 -16.02 5.90
N ARG A 56 18.06 -15.61 6.31
CA ARG A 56 17.61 -15.49 7.71
C ARG A 56 16.56 -16.52 8.10
N LEU A 57 16.27 -17.50 7.25
CA LEU A 57 15.27 -18.55 7.50
C LEU A 57 15.91 -19.92 7.72
N GLY A 58 15.31 -20.74 8.60
CA GLY A 58 15.78 -22.08 8.96
C GLY A 58 15.90 -22.99 7.74
N CYS A 59 14.88 -23.06 6.88
CA CYS A 59 14.90 -23.87 5.66
C CYS A 59 15.96 -23.45 4.63
N TYR A 60 16.50 -22.23 4.72
CA TYR A 60 17.64 -21.76 3.92
C TYR A 60 19.00 -21.92 4.63
N GLY A 61 19.01 -22.54 5.82
CA GLY A 61 20.22 -22.90 6.54
C GLY A 61 20.62 -21.96 7.68
N PHE A 62 19.86 -20.93 7.99
CA PHE A 62 20.11 -20.08 9.14
C PHE A 62 19.71 -20.78 10.44
N ARG A 63 20.60 -20.75 11.46
CA ARG A 63 20.43 -21.55 12.68
C ARG A 63 20.10 -20.74 13.93
N ASN A 64 20.17 -19.41 13.83
CA ASN A 64 19.97 -18.53 14.99
C ASN A 64 18.52 -18.01 15.10
N ILE A 65 17.59 -18.71 14.47
CA ILE A 65 16.15 -18.44 14.51
C ILE A 65 15.37 -19.75 14.48
N GLU A 66 14.18 -19.74 15.04
CA GLU A 66 13.20 -20.81 14.89
C GLU A 66 12.07 -20.34 13.97
N THR A 67 11.95 -20.95 12.78
CA THR A 67 10.90 -20.71 11.79
C THR A 67 10.18 -22.02 11.43
N PRO A 68 9.60 -22.71 12.43
CA PRO A 68 9.09 -24.07 12.23
C PRO A 68 7.97 -24.16 11.21
N THR A 69 7.16 -23.10 11.07
CA THR A 69 6.05 -23.10 10.11
C THR A 69 6.54 -22.87 8.69
N ILE A 70 7.44 -21.93 8.47
CA ILE A 70 8.06 -21.70 7.15
C ILE A 70 8.86 -22.95 6.72
N ASP A 71 9.56 -23.58 7.66
CA ASP A 71 10.30 -24.82 7.42
C ASP A 71 9.35 -25.98 7.08
N LEU A 72 8.20 -26.06 7.76
CA LEU A 72 7.14 -27.02 7.44
C LEU A 72 6.59 -26.79 6.03
N LEU A 73 6.27 -25.54 5.67
CA LEU A 73 5.78 -25.17 4.33
C LEU A 73 6.80 -25.58 3.25
N ALA A 74 8.09 -25.32 3.46
CA ALA A 74 9.16 -25.73 2.57
C ALA A 74 9.26 -27.26 2.45
N SER A 75 9.09 -27.99 3.56
CA SER A 75 9.11 -29.46 3.58
C SER A 75 7.94 -30.10 2.83
N ARG A 76 6.85 -29.37 2.63
CA ARG A 76 5.63 -29.82 1.95
C ARG A 76 5.54 -29.36 0.49
N GLY A 77 6.67 -28.97 -0.10
CA GLY A 77 6.69 -28.49 -1.47
C GLY A 77 8.09 -28.35 -2.04
N ILE A 78 8.31 -27.32 -2.84
CA ILE A 78 9.58 -26.98 -3.44
C ILE A 78 10.04 -25.59 -3.01
N ARG A 79 11.29 -25.48 -2.56
CA ARG A 79 11.97 -24.24 -2.24
C ARG A 79 12.92 -23.86 -3.39
N PHE A 80 12.96 -22.57 -3.74
CA PHE A 80 13.92 -22.03 -4.68
C PHE A 80 15.07 -21.38 -3.92
N ASP A 81 16.28 -21.93 -4.05
CA ASP A 81 17.45 -21.47 -3.31
C ASP A 81 17.96 -20.10 -3.77
N LYS A 82 17.58 -19.66 -4.98
CA LYS A 82 18.05 -18.45 -5.64
C LYS A 82 16.88 -17.72 -6.28
N CYS A 83 16.06 -17.06 -5.46
CA CYS A 83 15.00 -16.16 -5.92
C CYS A 83 15.39 -14.71 -5.63
N TYR A 84 15.11 -13.83 -6.58
CA TYR A 84 15.51 -12.44 -6.50
C TYR A 84 14.34 -11.51 -6.76
N ALA A 85 14.23 -10.49 -5.90
CA ALA A 85 13.32 -9.37 -6.10
C ALA A 85 13.79 -8.49 -7.28
N GLN A 86 12.84 -7.92 -8.01
CA GLN A 86 13.12 -7.00 -9.11
C GLN A 86 13.45 -5.60 -8.62
N THR A 87 13.01 -5.25 -7.42
CA THR A 87 13.33 -4.00 -6.74
C THR A 87 13.41 -4.24 -5.24
N PRO A 88 14.19 -3.48 -4.48
CA PRO A 88 14.20 -3.51 -3.03
C PRO A 88 13.13 -2.57 -2.42
N LEU A 89 11.92 -2.54 -3.00
CA LEU A 89 10.80 -1.68 -2.61
C LEU A 89 9.47 -2.41 -2.76
N THR A 90 8.56 -2.18 -1.84
CA THR A 90 7.32 -2.94 -1.64
C THR A 90 6.35 -2.86 -2.83
N LEU A 91 5.92 -1.65 -3.23
CA LEU A 91 4.93 -1.48 -4.31
C LEU A 91 5.41 -2.02 -5.67
N PRO A 92 6.62 -1.67 -6.14
CA PRO A 92 7.08 -2.18 -7.44
C PRO A 92 7.36 -3.69 -7.41
N SER A 93 7.79 -4.25 -6.28
CA SER A 93 7.99 -5.69 -6.14
C SER A 93 6.67 -6.45 -6.20
N HIS A 94 5.63 -5.98 -5.48
CA HIS A 94 4.29 -6.59 -5.54
C HIS A 94 3.63 -6.40 -6.91
N THR A 95 3.90 -5.30 -7.60
CA THR A 95 3.49 -5.14 -9.01
C THR A 95 4.09 -6.26 -9.86
N SER A 96 5.39 -6.55 -9.71
CA SER A 96 6.03 -7.66 -10.44
C SER A 96 5.44 -9.02 -10.06
N ILE A 97 5.15 -9.29 -8.78
CA ILE A 97 4.54 -10.54 -8.31
C ILE A 97 3.15 -10.75 -8.92
N LEU A 98 2.30 -9.72 -8.85
CA LEU A 98 0.88 -9.85 -9.20
C LEU A 98 0.60 -9.72 -10.70
N THR A 99 1.52 -9.09 -11.48
CA THR A 99 1.35 -8.94 -12.94
C THR A 99 2.28 -9.84 -13.75
N GLY A 100 3.34 -10.39 -13.14
CA GLY A 100 4.37 -11.18 -13.84
C GLY A 100 5.24 -10.33 -14.78
N THR A 101 5.27 -9.00 -14.60
CA THR A 101 6.03 -8.06 -15.42
C THR A 101 7.21 -7.46 -14.64
N LEU A 102 8.17 -6.90 -15.35
CA LEU A 102 9.37 -6.29 -14.76
C LEU A 102 9.20 -4.78 -14.61
N PRO A 103 9.90 -4.12 -13.70
CA PRO A 103 9.90 -2.66 -13.57
C PRO A 103 10.27 -1.93 -14.86
N LEU A 104 11.09 -2.55 -15.71
CA LEU A 104 11.41 -2.08 -17.06
C LEU A 104 10.17 -1.91 -17.95
N PHE A 105 9.11 -2.66 -17.68
CA PHE A 105 7.88 -2.67 -18.49
C PHE A 105 6.71 -2.01 -17.76
N HIS A 106 6.41 -2.40 -16.51
CA HIS A 106 5.27 -1.82 -15.79
C HIS A 106 5.49 -0.40 -15.30
N GLY A 107 6.73 0.09 -15.28
CA GLY A 107 7.08 1.49 -14.98
C GLY A 107 6.98 1.88 -13.51
N VAL A 108 6.38 1.08 -12.63
CA VAL A 108 6.29 1.35 -11.17
C VAL A 108 7.67 1.10 -10.55
N ARG A 109 8.30 2.15 -10.00
CA ARG A 109 9.70 2.12 -9.58
C ARG A 109 9.98 2.66 -8.19
N ASP A 110 8.93 3.13 -7.50
CA ASP A 110 9.01 3.62 -6.12
C ASP A 110 7.73 3.32 -5.36
N ASN A 111 7.78 3.41 -4.03
CA ASN A 111 6.64 3.21 -3.14
C ASN A 111 5.66 4.40 -3.15
N GLY A 112 6.14 5.58 -3.51
CA GLY A 112 5.35 6.79 -3.55
C GLY A 112 5.31 7.40 -4.95
N GLY A 113 4.19 8.01 -5.34
CA GLY A 113 4.08 8.72 -6.61
C GLY A 113 3.88 7.83 -7.85
N PHE A 114 3.61 6.53 -7.68
CA PHE A 114 3.38 5.58 -8.76
C PHE A 114 2.04 4.88 -8.58
N ILE A 115 1.36 4.60 -9.68
CA ILE A 115 0.14 3.79 -9.71
C ILE A 115 0.36 2.62 -10.67
N VAL A 116 -0.15 1.47 -10.32
CA VAL A 116 -0.13 0.30 -11.21
C VAL A 116 -1.06 0.56 -12.39
N PRO A 117 -0.56 0.45 -13.65
CA PRO A 117 -1.39 0.67 -14.83
C PRO A 117 -2.61 -0.25 -14.85
N SER A 118 -3.79 0.32 -15.07
CA SER A 118 -5.06 -0.42 -15.12
C SER A 118 -5.16 -1.40 -16.30
N GLU A 119 -4.32 -1.20 -17.31
CA GLU A 119 -4.23 -2.07 -18.47
C GLU A 119 -3.49 -3.38 -18.21
N LEU A 120 -2.65 -3.42 -17.17
CA LEU A 120 -1.94 -4.64 -16.79
C LEU A 120 -2.90 -5.64 -16.13
N LYS A 121 -2.83 -6.88 -16.59
CA LYS A 121 -3.63 -7.95 -16.00
C LYS A 121 -3.00 -8.47 -14.71
N THR A 122 -3.75 -8.35 -13.62
CA THR A 122 -3.35 -8.88 -12.32
C THR A 122 -3.71 -10.35 -12.14
N MET A 123 -3.03 -11.01 -11.23
CA MET A 123 -3.35 -12.39 -10.82
C MET A 123 -4.81 -12.50 -10.35
N ALA A 124 -5.31 -11.53 -9.59
CA ALA A 124 -6.68 -11.52 -9.09
C ALA A 124 -7.72 -11.44 -10.21
N GLU A 125 -7.49 -10.59 -11.23
CA GLU A 125 -8.39 -10.54 -12.39
C GLU A 125 -8.46 -11.88 -13.13
N LEU A 126 -7.32 -12.57 -13.29
CA LEU A 126 -7.28 -13.89 -13.95
C LEU A 126 -8.08 -14.94 -13.17
N PHE A 127 -7.96 -14.96 -11.85
CA PHE A 127 -8.75 -15.83 -10.99
C PHE A 127 -10.24 -15.47 -11.01
N LYS A 128 -10.58 -14.18 -10.91
CA LYS A 128 -11.95 -13.69 -10.96
C LYS A 128 -12.65 -14.06 -12.26
N GLN A 129 -11.97 -13.91 -13.41
CA GLN A 129 -12.49 -14.34 -14.71
C GLN A 129 -12.78 -15.85 -14.77
N LYS A 130 -12.11 -16.65 -13.94
CA LYS A 130 -12.33 -18.10 -13.81
C LYS A 130 -13.40 -18.43 -12.76
N GLY A 131 -14.05 -17.42 -12.17
CA GLY A 131 -15.11 -17.56 -11.18
C GLY A 131 -14.61 -17.92 -9.77
N TYR A 132 -13.39 -17.52 -9.42
CA TYR A 132 -12.89 -17.56 -8.04
C TYR A 132 -13.38 -16.35 -7.26
N GLU A 133 -13.64 -16.54 -5.99
CA GLU A 133 -13.75 -15.44 -5.02
C GLU A 133 -12.33 -14.93 -4.71
N THR A 134 -12.13 -13.62 -4.73
CA THR A 134 -10.79 -13.03 -4.59
C THR A 134 -10.72 -12.11 -3.38
N GLY A 135 -9.71 -12.31 -2.53
CA GLY A 135 -9.50 -11.50 -1.33
C GLY A 135 -8.03 -11.12 -1.14
N ALA A 136 -7.79 -9.86 -0.76
CA ALA A 136 -6.48 -9.36 -0.37
C ALA A 136 -6.50 -8.78 1.04
N PHE A 137 -5.42 -9.02 1.78
CA PHE A 137 -5.23 -8.59 3.17
C PHE A 137 -3.84 -7.98 3.28
N VAL A 138 -3.75 -6.65 3.22
CA VAL A 138 -2.46 -5.97 3.15
C VAL A 138 -2.12 -5.26 4.47
N ALA A 139 -0.85 -5.37 4.86
CA ALA A 139 -0.33 -4.83 6.10
C ALA A 139 0.33 -3.45 5.94
N ALA A 140 0.72 -3.06 4.73
CA ALA A 140 1.45 -1.83 4.44
C ALA A 140 0.61 -0.80 3.70
N TYR A 141 0.71 0.47 4.09
CA TYR A 141 0.01 1.58 3.43
C TYR A 141 0.43 1.79 1.98
N VAL A 142 1.66 1.42 1.63
CA VAL A 142 2.16 1.45 0.25
C VAL A 142 1.47 0.42 -0.66
N LEU A 143 0.62 -0.44 -0.09
CA LEU A 143 -0.22 -1.41 -0.81
C LEU A 143 -1.71 -1.10 -0.68
N ASP A 144 -2.09 0.09 -0.20
CA ASP A 144 -3.47 0.57 -0.20
C ASP A 144 -4.05 0.55 -1.63
N SER A 145 -5.34 0.28 -1.77
CA SER A 145 -6.04 0.13 -3.06
C SER A 145 -5.84 1.31 -4.02
N LYS A 146 -5.62 2.51 -3.49
CA LYS A 146 -5.34 3.71 -4.30
C LYS A 146 -4.09 3.60 -5.19
N TRP A 147 -3.19 2.67 -4.91
CA TRP A 147 -2.02 2.40 -5.75
C TRP A 147 -2.31 1.43 -6.91
N GLY A 148 -3.55 0.93 -7.04
CA GLY A 148 -4.03 0.14 -8.17
C GLY A 148 -3.71 -1.36 -8.09
N LEU A 149 -3.31 -1.91 -6.94
CA LEU A 149 -3.13 -3.35 -6.74
C LEU A 149 -4.43 -4.09 -6.37
N ASP A 150 -5.52 -3.37 -6.12
CA ASP A 150 -6.83 -3.93 -5.80
C ASP A 150 -7.58 -4.47 -7.03
N GLN A 151 -7.03 -4.25 -8.25
CA GLN A 151 -7.60 -4.70 -9.51
C GLN A 151 -7.90 -6.20 -9.48
N GLY A 152 -9.19 -6.56 -9.63
CA GLY A 152 -9.66 -7.95 -9.67
C GLY A 152 -10.02 -8.55 -8.31
N PHE A 153 -9.75 -7.90 -7.19
CA PHE A 153 -10.17 -8.38 -5.88
C PHE A 153 -11.62 -8.02 -5.58
N ASP A 154 -12.40 -8.99 -5.03
CA ASP A 154 -13.75 -8.79 -4.52
C ASP A 154 -13.74 -8.20 -3.10
N TYR A 155 -12.71 -8.51 -2.34
CA TYR A 155 -12.46 -7.98 -1.01
C TYR A 155 -11.00 -7.55 -0.89
N TYR A 156 -10.79 -6.32 -0.39
CA TYR A 156 -9.45 -5.74 -0.20
C TYR A 156 -9.37 -5.07 1.16
N PHE A 157 -8.60 -5.65 2.08
CA PHE A 157 -8.44 -5.14 3.44
C PHE A 157 -7.24 -4.21 3.52
N ASP A 158 -7.49 -2.91 3.35
CA ASP A 158 -6.50 -1.83 3.34
C ASP A 158 -6.85 -0.64 4.23
N GLN A 159 -7.93 -0.72 5.01
CA GLN A 159 -8.39 0.38 5.83
C GLN A 159 -7.43 0.65 6.99
N PHE A 160 -6.53 1.61 6.81
CA PHE A 160 -5.58 2.05 7.83
C PHE A 160 -6.17 3.18 8.68
N ASP A 161 -6.23 2.96 10.00
CA ASP A 161 -6.63 3.99 10.95
C ASP A 161 -5.48 4.92 11.25
N LEU A 162 -5.33 5.97 10.44
CA LEU A 162 -4.24 6.94 10.59
C LEU A 162 -4.23 7.64 11.95
N SER A 163 -5.36 7.67 12.68
CA SER A 163 -5.43 8.29 14.02
C SER A 163 -4.66 7.53 15.10
N LYS A 164 -4.37 6.25 14.89
CA LYS A 164 -3.58 5.42 15.82
C LYS A 164 -2.08 5.72 15.77
N PHE A 165 -1.60 6.35 14.70
CA PHE A 165 -0.18 6.57 14.48
C PHE A 165 0.22 7.94 14.98
N LYS A 166 1.13 7.98 15.98
CA LYS A 166 1.73 9.24 16.49
C LYS A 166 2.60 9.91 15.44
N LYS A 167 3.14 9.12 14.54
CA LYS A 167 3.96 9.52 13.41
C LYS A 167 3.39 8.82 12.19
N ILE A 168 3.10 9.58 11.17
CA ILE A 168 2.56 9.03 9.94
C ILE A 168 3.67 9.12 8.90
N SER A 169 4.19 7.99 8.40
CA SER A 169 5.09 7.86 7.25
C SER A 169 4.73 6.63 6.43
N LEU A 170 5.09 6.53 5.13
CA LEU A 170 4.78 5.35 4.32
C LEU A 170 5.24 4.06 5.01
N GLY A 171 6.39 4.11 5.69
CA GLY A 171 6.92 2.97 6.43
C GLY A 171 6.43 2.84 7.88
N THR A 172 5.68 3.82 8.44
CA THR A 172 5.17 3.74 9.82
C THR A 172 3.68 3.45 9.91
N VAL A 173 2.93 3.64 8.82
CA VAL A 173 1.52 3.25 8.74
C VAL A 173 1.45 1.81 8.28
N GLN A 174 1.34 0.94 9.26
CA GLN A 174 1.35 -0.51 9.09
C GLN A 174 0.38 -1.17 10.08
N ARG A 175 0.10 -2.43 9.86
CA ARG A 175 -0.57 -3.28 10.84
C ARG A 175 0.24 -4.55 11.07
N PRO A 176 0.29 -5.04 12.32
CA PRO A 176 1.04 -6.26 12.62
C PRO A 176 0.36 -7.50 12.02
N ALA A 177 1.15 -8.55 11.81
CA ALA A 177 0.71 -9.78 11.16
C ALA A 177 -0.52 -10.44 11.79
N ASN A 178 -0.69 -10.34 13.12
CA ASN A 178 -1.87 -10.88 13.79
C ASN A 178 -3.17 -10.16 13.36
N GLU A 179 -3.16 -8.84 13.18
CA GLU A 179 -4.35 -8.10 12.72
C GLU A 179 -4.73 -8.50 11.29
N VAL A 180 -3.75 -8.75 10.43
CA VAL A 180 -3.99 -9.28 9.09
C VAL A 180 -4.63 -10.66 9.14
N MET A 181 -4.11 -11.56 9.99
CA MET A 181 -4.66 -12.90 10.15
C MET A 181 -6.04 -12.91 10.81
N ASP A 182 -6.32 -11.97 11.72
CA ASP A 182 -7.63 -11.82 12.37
C ASP A 182 -8.73 -11.46 11.36
N GLU A 183 -8.37 -10.83 10.23
CA GLU A 183 -9.30 -10.54 9.14
C GLU A 183 -9.31 -11.63 8.07
N ALA A 184 -8.14 -12.16 7.70
CA ALA A 184 -8.02 -13.17 6.65
C ALA A 184 -8.70 -14.50 7.01
N LEU A 185 -8.54 -15.00 8.26
CA LEU A 185 -9.10 -16.28 8.67
C LEU A 185 -10.65 -16.31 8.67
N PRO A 186 -11.39 -15.30 9.16
CA PRO A 186 -12.83 -15.23 9.02
C PRO A 186 -13.32 -15.16 7.56
N TRP A 187 -12.58 -14.47 6.68
CA TRP A 187 -12.90 -14.44 5.26
C TRP A 187 -12.72 -15.83 4.64
N LEU A 188 -11.61 -16.51 4.90
CA LEU A 188 -11.35 -17.87 4.44
C LEU A 188 -12.41 -18.85 4.97
N GLU A 189 -12.87 -18.70 6.23
CA GLU A 189 -13.96 -19.50 6.80
C GLU A 189 -15.25 -19.36 6.01
N LYS A 190 -15.61 -18.14 5.59
CA LYS A 190 -16.78 -17.87 4.78
C LYS A 190 -16.66 -18.45 3.35
N LYS A 191 -15.42 -18.54 2.81
CA LYS A 191 -15.15 -18.94 1.43
C LYS A 191 -14.70 -20.39 1.25
N LYS A 192 -14.48 -21.15 2.34
CA LYS A 192 -13.96 -22.54 2.31
C LYS A 192 -14.81 -23.56 1.53
N GLY A 193 -16.07 -23.26 1.26
CA GLY A 193 -16.97 -24.12 0.47
C GLY A 193 -16.90 -23.90 -1.03
N GLY A 194 -16.16 -22.92 -1.50
CA GLY A 194 -15.96 -22.56 -2.91
C GLY A 194 -14.50 -22.61 -3.32
N LYS A 195 -14.21 -22.02 -4.47
CA LYS A 195 -12.84 -21.81 -4.93
C LYS A 195 -12.46 -20.34 -4.73
N PHE A 196 -11.26 -20.12 -4.19
CA PHE A 196 -10.78 -18.78 -3.88
C PHE A 196 -9.32 -18.58 -4.22
N PHE A 197 -8.98 -17.32 -4.48
CA PHE A 197 -7.64 -16.77 -4.48
C PHE A 197 -7.52 -15.77 -3.34
N ALA A 198 -6.55 -15.97 -2.44
CA ALA A 198 -6.26 -15.06 -1.34
C ALA A 198 -4.83 -14.56 -1.44
N TRP A 199 -4.62 -13.24 -1.32
CA TRP A 199 -3.32 -12.63 -1.12
C TRP A 199 -3.24 -12.10 0.31
N ILE A 200 -2.25 -12.60 1.07
CA ILE A 200 -2.00 -12.22 2.46
C ILE A 200 -0.60 -11.62 2.51
N HIS A 201 -0.52 -10.34 2.77
CA HIS A 201 0.74 -9.61 2.94
C HIS A 201 0.99 -9.33 4.40
N LEU A 202 2.15 -9.77 4.93
CA LEU A 202 2.59 -9.57 6.30
C LEU A 202 3.79 -8.62 6.30
N TYR A 203 3.71 -7.55 7.09
CA TYR A 203 4.68 -6.47 7.08
C TYR A 203 5.85 -6.71 8.04
N ASP A 204 5.63 -7.47 9.12
CA ASP A 204 6.73 -7.93 9.95
C ASP A 204 7.60 -8.95 9.17
N PRO A 205 8.95 -8.81 9.09
CA PRO A 205 9.79 -7.86 9.80
C PRO A 205 10.04 -6.59 8.98
N HIS A 206 9.77 -5.41 9.53
CA HIS A 206 10.08 -4.13 8.89
C HIS A 206 10.47 -3.08 9.93
N THR A 207 11.41 -2.20 9.59
CA THR A 207 11.83 -1.11 10.49
C THR A 207 10.68 -0.10 10.76
N PRO A 208 10.52 0.38 12.02
CA PRO A 208 11.24 0.03 13.24
C PRO A 208 10.87 -1.36 13.75
N TYR A 209 11.88 -2.16 14.15
CA TYR A 209 11.64 -3.53 14.60
C TYR A 209 11.15 -3.51 16.05
N GLU A 210 9.88 -3.83 16.25
CA GLU A 210 9.19 -3.86 17.54
C GLU A 210 8.42 -5.19 17.72
N PRO A 211 9.13 -6.35 17.77
CA PRO A 211 8.45 -7.63 17.88
C PRO A 211 7.62 -7.70 19.16
N PRO A 212 6.40 -8.26 19.13
CA PRO A 212 5.57 -8.38 20.32
C PRO A 212 6.09 -9.47 21.28
N PRO A 213 5.69 -9.45 22.56
CA PRO A 213 5.98 -10.54 23.48
C PRO A 213 5.45 -11.89 22.97
N PRO A 214 6.20 -13.01 23.14
CA PRO A 214 7.48 -13.12 23.86
C PRO A 214 8.72 -12.86 22.99
N TYR A 215 8.55 -12.50 21.73
CA TYR A 215 9.63 -12.38 20.73
C TYR A 215 10.55 -11.20 21.01
N ASP A 216 10.03 -10.12 21.61
CA ASP A 216 10.79 -8.95 22.07
C ASP A 216 11.92 -9.34 23.05
N SER A 217 11.62 -10.23 23.99
CA SER A 217 12.57 -10.70 24.98
C SER A 217 13.46 -11.84 24.47
N GLN A 218 12.91 -12.74 23.65
CA GLN A 218 13.66 -13.86 23.06
C GLN A 218 14.73 -13.40 22.07
N TYR A 219 14.45 -12.32 21.34
CA TYR A 219 15.31 -11.75 20.31
C TYR A 219 15.76 -10.33 20.63
N ALA A 220 15.90 -9.96 21.90
CA ALA A 220 16.18 -8.58 22.35
C ALA A 220 17.42 -7.93 21.66
N ASN A 221 18.44 -8.74 21.30
CA ASN A 221 19.65 -8.26 20.58
C ASN A 221 19.50 -8.29 19.05
N HIS A 222 18.42 -8.87 18.53
CA HIS A 222 18.17 -9.05 17.10
C HIS A 222 16.68 -8.92 16.79
N PRO A 223 16.08 -7.74 16.99
CA PRO A 223 14.62 -7.57 16.90
C PRO A 223 14.05 -7.91 15.51
N TYR A 224 14.80 -7.72 14.43
CA TYR A 224 14.45 -8.20 13.09
C TYR A 224 14.15 -9.72 13.07
N LEU A 225 14.96 -10.52 13.74
CA LEU A 225 14.69 -11.97 13.86
C LEU A 225 13.47 -12.25 14.73
N GLY A 226 13.21 -11.40 15.73
CA GLY A 226 12.02 -11.51 16.57
C GLY A 226 10.74 -11.34 15.77
N GLU A 227 10.73 -10.39 14.84
CA GLU A 227 9.57 -10.18 13.94
C GLU A 227 9.39 -11.30 12.93
N ILE A 228 10.48 -11.87 12.37
CA ILE A 228 10.38 -13.09 11.54
C ILE A 228 9.75 -14.24 12.34
N ALA A 229 10.20 -14.45 13.59
CA ALA A 229 9.65 -15.51 14.43
C ALA A 229 8.17 -15.25 14.80
N PHE A 230 7.79 -14.00 15.02
CA PHE A 230 6.39 -13.62 15.20
C PHE A 230 5.57 -13.90 13.95
N THR A 231 6.04 -13.51 12.77
CA THR A 231 5.38 -13.78 11.49
C THR A 231 5.20 -15.29 11.26
N ASP A 232 6.23 -16.10 11.54
CA ASP A 232 6.14 -17.57 11.46
C ASP A 232 5.01 -18.13 12.35
N SER A 233 4.83 -17.54 13.54
CA SER A 233 3.74 -17.93 14.44
C SER A 233 2.34 -17.60 13.89
N GLN A 234 2.21 -16.53 13.12
CA GLN A 234 0.95 -16.18 12.46
C GLN A 234 0.68 -17.10 11.27
N LEU A 235 1.70 -17.51 10.54
CA LEU A 235 1.58 -18.55 9.51
C LEU A 235 1.15 -19.90 10.08
N LEU A 236 1.52 -20.22 11.34
CA LEU A 236 1.02 -21.41 12.03
C LEU A 236 -0.50 -21.37 12.21
N ARG A 237 -1.07 -20.21 12.52
CA ARG A 237 -2.55 -20.04 12.62
C ARG A 237 -3.22 -20.36 11.29
N LEU A 238 -2.66 -19.86 10.18
CA LEU A 238 -3.17 -20.15 8.84
C LEU A 238 -3.05 -21.65 8.51
N TRP A 239 -1.90 -22.27 8.79
CA TRP A 239 -1.70 -23.69 8.58
C TRP A 239 -2.72 -24.53 9.35
N GLN A 240 -2.88 -24.27 10.66
CA GLN A 240 -3.83 -24.99 11.52
C GLN A 240 -5.27 -24.84 11.02
N PHE A 241 -5.65 -23.64 10.58
CA PHE A 241 -6.96 -23.39 9.99
C PHE A 241 -7.17 -24.23 8.73
N LEU A 242 -6.22 -24.25 7.80
CA LEU A 242 -6.31 -25.01 6.55
C LEU A 242 -6.35 -26.53 6.82
N GLU A 243 -5.56 -27.01 7.77
CA GLU A 243 -5.53 -28.41 8.18
C GLU A 243 -6.85 -28.84 8.81
N ALA A 244 -7.37 -28.09 9.78
CA ALA A 244 -8.62 -28.37 10.47
C ALA A 244 -9.85 -28.41 9.50
N ASN A 245 -9.81 -27.61 8.44
CA ASN A 245 -10.87 -27.54 7.42
C ASN A 245 -10.60 -28.47 6.21
N GLY A 246 -9.52 -29.26 6.21
CA GLY A 246 -9.16 -30.18 5.12
C GLY A 246 -8.73 -29.50 3.83
N LEU A 247 -8.46 -28.18 3.86
CA LEU A 247 -8.14 -27.35 2.70
C LEU A 247 -6.72 -27.59 2.17
N LEU A 248 -5.79 -28.12 2.97
CA LEU A 248 -4.42 -28.43 2.53
C LEU A 248 -4.36 -29.38 1.33
N ARG A 249 -5.37 -30.25 1.16
CA ARG A 249 -5.43 -31.21 0.05
C ARG A 249 -5.87 -30.57 -1.27
N ASN A 250 -6.42 -29.38 -1.20
CA ASN A 250 -6.98 -28.66 -2.35
C ASN A 250 -6.49 -27.21 -2.43
N SER A 251 -5.28 -26.93 -1.93
CA SER A 251 -4.72 -25.59 -1.94
C SER A 251 -3.23 -25.59 -2.33
N PHE A 252 -2.85 -24.61 -3.13
CA PHE A 252 -1.48 -24.18 -3.30
C PHE A 252 -1.20 -23.01 -2.37
N LEU A 253 -0.10 -23.09 -1.60
CA LEU A 253 0.40 -21.97 -0.81
C LEU A 253 1.73 -21.53 -1.41
N ILE A 254 1.84 -20.25 -1.72
CA ILE A 254 3.07 -19.62 -2.22
C ILE A 254 3.56 -18.65 -1.15
N VAL A 255 4.76 -18.86 -0.64
CA VAL A 255 5.42 -17.94 0.30
C VAL A 255 6.59 -17.31 -0.41
N ALA A 256 6.59 -15.98 -0.46
CA ALA A 256 7.65 -15.19 -1.08
C ALA A 256 8.02 -13.99 -0.22
N GLY A 257 9.30 -13.67 -0.07
CA GLY A 257 9.71 -12.32 0.33
C GLY A 257 9.52 -11.38 -0.86
N ASP A 258 9.03 -10.18 -0.63
CA ASP A 258 8.91 -9.18 -1.69
C ASP A 258 10.26 -8.51 -1.98
N HIS A 259 11.04 -8.20 -0.96
CA HIS A 259 12.45 -7.82 -0.99
C HIS A 259 13.12 -8.17 0.34
N GLY A 260 14.43 -7.92 0.43
CA GLY A 260 15.19 -8.14 1.65
C GLY A 260 15.42 -6.84 2.44
N GLU A 261 16.33 -6.93 3.42
CA GLU A 261 16.65 -5.85 4.35
C GLU A 261 18.16 -5.80 4.57
N SER A 262 18.78 -4.66 4.34
CA SER A 262 20.16 -4.43 4.74
C SER A 262 20.19 -4.10 6.23
N LEU A 263 21.00 -4.85 6.97
CA LEU A 263 21.15 -4.69 8.42
C LEU A 263 22.50 -4.08 8.76
N GLY A 264 22.99 -3.17 7.89
CA GLY A 264 24.29 -2.52 7.93
C GLY A 264 25.29 -3.02 6.88
N GLU A 265 24.93 -4.02 6.08
CA GLU A 265 25.76 -4.45 4.95
C GLU A 265 25.90 -3.30 3.95
N HIS A 266 27.12 -3.09 3.44
CA HIS A 266 27.47 -1.98 2.54
C HIS A 266 27.06 -0.59 3.09
N GLU A 267 27.01 -0.45 4.41
CA GLU A 267 26.62 0.77 5.12
C GLU A 267 25.13 1.16 4.94
N GLU A 268 24.31 0.34 4.30
CA GLU A 268 22.86 0.54 4.23
C GLU A 268 22.19 -0.06 5.47
N GLY A 269 21.44 0.77 6.20
CA GLY A 269 20.79 0.36 7.45
C GLY A 269 19.37 -0.18 7.27
N SER A 270 18.83 -0.15 6.05
CA SER A 270 17.48 -0.54 5.69
C SER A 270 17.47 -1.09 4.26
N HIS A 271 16.53 -0.69 3.42
CA HIS A 271 16.39 -1.13 2.02
C HIS A 271 16.07 0.05 1.09
N GLY A 272 16.01 -0.22 -0.20
CA GLY A 272 15.59 0.73 -1.24
C GLY A 272 16.75 1.41 -1.95
N PHE A 273 17.89 1.56 -1.31
CA PHE A 273 19.01 2.31 -1.86
C PHE A 273 19.94 1.49 -2.73
N PHE A 274 20.24 0.24 -2.32
CA PHE A 274 21.10 -0.68 -3.04
C PHE A 274 20.37 -1.93 -3.56
N VAL A 275 21.05 -2.64 -4.45
CA VAL A 275 20.58 -3.91 -5.03
C VAL A 275 21.52 -5.08 -4.64
N TYR A 276 22.15 -5.04 -3.46
CA TYR A 276 22.98 -6.13 -2.96
C TYR A 276 22.12 -7.33 -2.53
N GLN A 277 22.77 -8.51 -2.32
CA GLN A 277 22.04 -9.74 -1.95
C GLN A 277 21.17 -9.56 -0.71
N ALA A 278 21.61 -8.77 0.27
CA ALA A 278 20.84 -8.48 1.47
C ALA A 278 19.46 -7.90 1.15
N ALA A 279 19.37 -7.02 0.14
CA ALA A 279 18.16 -6.33 -0.24
C ALA A 279 17.30 -7.06 -1.29
N ILE A 280 17.86 -8.02 -2.06
CA ILE A 280 17.12 -8.64 -3.17
C ILE A 280 17.05 -10.17 -3.16
N HIS A 281 17.85 -10.89 -2.35
CA HIS A 281 17.77 -12.34 -2.25
C HIS A 281 16.68 -12.76 -1.26
N VAL A 282 15.57 -13.24 -1.77
CA VAL A 282 14.32 -13.48 -1.03
C VAL A 282 13.93 -14.96 -1.01
N PRO A 283 13.19 -15.42 -0.01
CA PRO A 283 12.62 -16.77 -0.01
C PRO A 283 11.54 -16.89 -1.10
N LEU A 284 11.46 -18.08 -1.70
CA LEU A 284 10.34 -18.49 -2.55
C LEU A 284 10.07 -19.98 -2.33
N ILE A 285 8.88 -20.27 -1.85
CA ILE A 285 8.42 -21.62 -1.50
C ILE A 285 7.06 -21.86 -2.11
N PHE A 286 6.90 -22.97 -2.82
CA PHE A 286 5.59 -23.45 -3.28
C PHE A 286 5.22 -24.70 -2.49
N THR A 287 4.27 -24.59 -1.57
CA THR A 287 3.68 -25.71 -0.86
C THR A 287 2.54 -26.27 -1.71
N VAL A 288 2.58 -27.57 -2.00
CA VAL A 288 1.67 -28.18 -2.96
C VAL A 288 1.04 -29.45 -2.39
N PRO A 289 -0.22 -29.77 -2.77
CA PRO A 289 -0.95 -30.94 -2.26
C PRO A 289 -0.50 -32.28 -2.90
N PHE A 290 0.77 -32.36 -3.31
CA PHE A 290 1.30 -33.55 -4.03
C PHE A 290 2.59 -34.02 -3.39
N ASP A 291 2.57 -35.15 -2.67
CA ASP A 291 3.69 -35.73 -1.91
C ASP A 291 4.98 -35.87 -2.71
N ARG A 292 4.88 -36.13 -4.01
CA ARG A 292 6.04 -36.32 -4.91
C ARG A 292 6.91 -35.07 -5.07
N PHE A 293 6.41 -33.89 -4.67
CA PHE A 293 7.13 -32.62 -4.73
C PHE A 293 7.57 -32.14 -3.35
N HIS A 294 7.29 -32.90 -2.31
CA HIS A 294 7.64 -32.53 -0.95
C HIS A 294 9.17 -32.62 -0.73
N GLY A 295 9.69 -31.63 -0.03
CA GLY A 295 11.11 -31.56 0.36
C GLY A 295 12.07 -31.32 -0.81
N LEU A 296 11.59 -30.83 -1.94
CA LEU A 296 12.46 -30.47 -3.07
C LEU A 296 13.09 -29.08 -2.86
N SER A 297 14.30 -28.93 -3.42
CA SER A 297 14.92 -27.61 -3.60
C SER A 297 15.40 -27.44 -5.04
N SER A 298 15.37 -26.21 -5.54
CA SER A 298 15.82 -25.87 -6.89
C SER A 298 16.89 -24.78 -6.84
N ALA A 299 18.03 -25.03 -7.47
CA ALA A 299 19.09 -24.04 -7.64
C ALA A 299 18.89 -23.16 -8.90
N ARG A 300 17.75 -23.28 -9.59
CA ARG A 300 17.41 -22.41 -10.70
C ARG A 300 17.31 -20.96 -10.21
N VAL A 301 17.89 -20.05 -10.97
CA VAL A 301 17.71 -18.61 -10.74
C VAL A 301 16.26 -18.28 -11.09
N ALA A 302 15.53 -17.76 -10.10
CA ALA A 302 14.13 -17.36 -10.18
C ALA A 302 14.00 -15.85 -9.90
N ALA A 303 12.97 -15.26 -10.43
CA ALA A 303 12.55 -13.89 -10.19
C ALA A 303 11.14 -13.89 -9.59
N LEU A 304 10.76 -12.87 -8.82
CA LEU A 304 9.40 -12.77 -8.27
C LEU A 304 8.35 -12.66 -9.39
N ALA A 305 8.68 -12.05 -10.52
CA ALA A 305 7.84 -12.03 -11.71
C ALA A 305 7.50 -13.42 -12.27
N ASP A 306 8.29 -14.46 -11.92
CA ASP A 306 8.03 -15.84 -12.33
C ASP A 306 6.85 -16.48 -11.57
N ILE A 307 6.38 -15.85 -10.49
CA ILE A 307 5.28 -16.38 -9.66
C ILE A 307 3.98 -16.45 -10.47
N LEU A 308 3.57 -15.36 -11.11
CA LEU A 308 2.31 -15.31 -11.86
C LEU A 308 2.23 -16.39 -12.95
N PRO A 309 3.19 -16.52 -13.90
CA PRO A 309 3.07 -17.55 -14.93
C PRO A 309 3.15 -18.99 -14.36
N THR A 310 3.82 -19.19 -13.22
CA THR A 310 3.85 -20.47 -12.51
C THR A 310 2.47 -20.80 -11.92
N VAL A 311 1.84 -19.84 -11.25
CA VAL A 311 0.49 -19.97 -10.67
C VAL A 311 -0.54 -20.18 -11.76
N CYS A 312 -0.45 -19.46 -12.89
CA CYS A 312 -1.32 -19.66 -14.03
C CYS A 312 -1.25 -21.09 -14.57
N GLU A 313 -0.04 -21.64 -14.73
CA GLU A 313 0.12 -23.04 -15.17
C GLU A 313 -0.39 -24.03 -14.13
N LEU A 314 -0.19 -23.80 -12.83
CA LEU A 314 -0.72 -24.65 -11.75
C LEU A 314 -2.25 -24.62 -11.70
N ALA A 315 -2.85 -23.43 -11.78
CA ALA A 315 -4.30 -23.26 -11.71
C ALA A 315 -5.04 -23.44 -13.05
N GLY A 316 -4.28 -23.58 -14.14
CA GLY A 316 -4.85 -23.73 -15.49
C GLY A 316 -5.47 -22.46 -16.05
N LEU A 317 -4.91 -21.33 -15.67
CA LEU A 317 -5.24 -20.01 -16.20
C LEU A 317 -4.41 -19.71 -17.47
N PRO A 318 -4.91 -18.87 -18.37
CA PRO A 318 -4.10 -18.35 -19.47
C PRO A 318 -3.01 -17.42 -18.91
N ILE A 319 -1.83 -17.48 -19.49
CA ILE A 319 -0.77 -16.50 -19.19
C ILE A 319 -0.96 -15.33 -20.16
N PRO A 320 -1.12 -14.09 -19.66
CA PRO A 320 -1.21 -12.90 -20.53
C PRO A 320 0.05 -12.72 -21.38
N GLU A 321 -0.11 -12.11 -22.56
CA GLU A 321 0.99 -11.94 -23.53
C GLU A 321 2.09 -11.00 -23.01
N GLU A 322 1.72 -10.02 -22.21
CA GLU A 322 2.62 -9.05 -21.59
C GLU A 322 3.51 -9.61 -20.48
N VAL A 323 3.22 -10.80 -19.97
CA VAL A 323 3.98 -11.43 -18.89
C VAL A 323 5.41 -11.72 -19.31
N GLN A 324 6.37 -11.19 -18.57
CA GLN A 324 7.80 -11.32 -18.83
C GLN A 324 8.46 -12.41 -17.96
N GLY A 325 7.84 -12.74 -16.83
CA GLY A 325 8.25 -13.86 -15.98
C GLY A 325 8.16 -15.20 -16.70
N LYS A 326 8.93 -16.18 -16.22
CA LYS A 326 9.03 -17.52 -16.81
C LYS A 326 8.58 -18.58 -15.80
N SER A 327 7.59 -19.39 -16.16
CA SER A 327 7.10 -20.44 -15.27
C SER A 327 8.23 -21.29 -14.66
N LEU A 328 8.14 -21.47 -13.36
CA LEU A 328 9.04 -22.30 -12.56
C LEU A 328 8.60 -23.77 -12.51
N LEU A 329 7.45 -24.10 -13.07
CA LEU A 329 6.88 -25.46 -13.03
C LEU A 329 7.82 -26.55 -13.60
N PRO A 330 8.68 -26.31 -14.62
CA PRO A 330 9.69 -27.27 -15.03
C PRO A 330 10.65 -27.71 -13.91
N SER A 331 10.94 -26.84 -12.94
CA SER A 331 11.82 -27.14 -11.79
C SER A 331 11.19 -28.12 -10.80
N PHE A 332 9.86 -28.23 -10.73
CA PHE A 332 9.19 -29.24 -9.91
C PHE A 332 9.49 -30.67 -10.36
N TYR A 333 9.75 -30.85 -11.65
CA TYR A 333 10.08 -32.18 -12.21
C TYR A 333 11.56 -32.42 -12.39
N ARG A 334 12.34 -31.35 -12.51
CA ARG A 334 13.79 -31.41 -12.77
C ARG A 334 14.49 -30.28 -12.01
N PRO A 335 14.54 -30.35 -10.68
CA PRO A 335 15.04 -29.25 -9.84
C PRO A 335 16.52 -28.89 -10.07
N GLY A 336 17.32 -29.84 -10.55
CA GLY A 336 18.74 -29.61 -10.84
C GLY A 336 19.07 -29.16 -12.26
N ARG A 337 18.07 -29.04 -13.15
CA ARG A 337 18.32 -28.66 -14.55
C ARG A 337 18.21 -27.15 -14.73
N GLU A 338 19.32 -26.52 -15.03
CA GLU A 338 19.38 -25.07 -15.30
C GLU A 338 19.15 -24.77 -16.78
N ASN A 339 18.53 -23.60 -17.01
CA ASN A 339 18.30 -23.04 -18.33
C ASN A 339 18.99 -21.67 -18.52
N GLY A 340 20.14 -21.40 -17.87
CA GLY A 340 20.90 -20.15 -18.05
C GLY A 340 20.09 -18.88 -17.77
N SER A 341 19.15 -18.93 -16.81
CA SER A 341 18.30 -17.80 -16.47
C SER A 341 19.10 -16.67 -15.83
N LEU A 342 18.79 -15.44 -16.24
CA LEU A 342 19.23 -14.22 -15.57
C LEU A 342 18.07 -13.68 -14.73
N ALA A 343 18.37 -13.19 -13.54
CA ALA A 343 17.47 -12.33 -12.78
C ALA A 343 17.95 -10.88 -12.93
N TYR A 344 16.99 -9.98 -13.12
CA TYR A 344 17.19 -8.54 -13.19
C TYR A 344 16.64 -7.90 -11.92
N SER A 345 17.38 -6.90 -11.40
CA SER A 345 16.90 -6.05 -10.32
C SER A 345 17.36 -4.60 -10.54
N GLU A 346 16.57 -3.65 -10.06
CA GLU A 346 16.88 -2.23 -10.16
C GLU A 346 16.45 -1.46 -8.91
N THR A 347 17.08 -0.30 -8.68
CA THR A 347 16.53 0.74 -7.82
C THR A 347 16.73 2.11 -8.45
N PHE A 348 15.67 2.88 -8.49
CA PHE A 348 15.66 4.28 -8.92
C PHE A 348 15.54 5.24 -7.73
N TYR A 349 15.46 4.73 -6.51
CA TYR A 349 15.37 5.54 -5.31
C TYR A 349 16.45 6.60 -5.20
N PRO A 350 17.76 6.30 -5.43
CA PRO A 350 18.81 7.31 -5.44
C PRO A 350 18.61 8.39 -6.50
N ARG A 351 18.02 8.01 -7.66
CA ARG A 351 17.80 8.95 -8.76
C ARG A 351 16.63 9.89 -8.49
N PHE A 352 15.52 9.33 -8.05
CA PHE A 352 14.32 10.12 -7.81
C PHE A 352 14.46 11.08 -6.63
N HIS A 353 15.03 10.61 -5.53
CA HIS A 353 15.10 11.40 -4.29
C HIS A 353 16.32 12.30 -4.20
N TYR A 354 17.44 11.94 -4.84
CA TYR A 354 18.71 12.67 -4.65
C TYR A 354 19.33 13.16 -5.96
N GLY A 355 18.81 12.78 -7.12
CA GLY A 355 19.42 13.12 -8.41
C GLY A 355 20.75 12.41 -8.68
N TRP A 356 21.05 11.31 -7.94
CA TRP A 356 22.21 10.45 -8.17
C TRP A 356 21.88 9.38 -9.24
N SER A 357 22.81 8.48 -9.55
CA SER A 357 22.54 7.43 -10.52
C SER A 357 21.58 6.39 -9.97
N GLU A 358 20.72 5.85 -10.83
CA GLU A 358 20.04 4.58 -10.56
C GLU A 358 21.05 3.44 -10.54
N LEU A 359 20.67 2.33 -9.91
CA LEU A 359 21.40 1.07 -9.95
C LEU A 359 20.56 0.01 -10.65
N LYS A 360 21.20 -0.75 -11.53
CA LYS A 360 20.62 -1.92 -12.19
C LYS A 360 21.54 -3.11 -11.98
N SER A 361 20.99 -4.28 -11.80
CA SER A 361 21.80 -5.47 -11.69
C SER A 361 21.24 -6.63 -12.50
N VAL A 362 22.14 -7.45 -13.02
CA VAL A 362 21.82 -8.77 -13.56
C VAL A 362 22.65 -9.82 -12.83
N GLN A 363 22.03 -10.95 -12.58
CA GLN A 363 22.72 -12.05 -11.93
C GLN A 363 22.33 -13.40 -12.51
N ASN A 364 23.32 -14.25 -12.64
CA ASN A 364 23.15 -15.65 -12.95
C ASN A 364 23.41 -16.51 -11.68
N ARG A 365 23.64 -17.80 -11.84
CA ARG A 365 23.88 -18.71 -10.72
C ARG A 365 25.11 -18.36 -9.87
N SER A 366 26.13 -17.76 -10.46
CA SER A 366 27.44 -17.59 -9.83
C SER A 366 27.92 -16.15 -9.74
N HIS A 367 27.53 -15.31 -10.65
CA HIS A 367 28.01 -13.93 -10.71
C HIS A 367 26.87 -12.94 -10.76
N LYS A 368 27.12 -11.79 -10.19
CA LYS A 368 26.24 -10.61 -10.23
C LYS A 368 27.02 -9.40 -10.72
N LEU A 369 26.45 -8.70 -11.69
CA LEU A 369 26.90 -7.42 -12.20
C LEU A 369 25.95 -6.32 -11.73
N ILE A 370 26.49 -5.25 -11.13
CA ILE A 370 25.77 -4.02 -10.83
C ILE A 370 26.25 -2.95 -11.81
N LEU A 371 25.31 -2.44 -12.61
CA LEU A 371 25.50 -1.32 -13.53
C LEU A 371 25.32 -0.03 -12.75
N ALA A 372 26.39 0.73 -12.61
CA ALA A 372 26.50 1.99 -11.89
C ALA A 372 27.54 2.87 -12.59
N PRO A 373 27.70 4.16 -12.23
CA PRO A 373 28.81 4.97 -12.71
C PRO A 373 30.20 4.37 -12.44
N LEU A 374 30.31 3.63 -11.32
CA LEU A 374 31.41 2.73 -11.01
C LEU A 374 30.86 1.31 -10.92
N PRO A 375 30.99 0.47 -11.98
CA PRO A 375 30.38 -0.83 -12.03
C PRO A 375 30.98 -1.81 -11.02
N GLU A 376 30.20 -2.81 -10.62
CA GLU A 376 30.63 -3.82 -9.64
C GLU A 376 30.28 -5.22 -10.16
N LEU A 377 31.25 -6.15 -10.03
CA LEU A 377 31.09 -7.58 -10.38
C LEU A 377 31.44 -8.44 -9.17
N TYR A 378 30.57 -9.37 -8.82
CA TYR A 378 30.78 -10.26 -7.67
C TYR A 378 30.57 -11.70 -8.05
N ASP A 379 31.39 -12.60 -7.46
CA ASP A 379 31.15 -14.05 -7.43
C ASP A 379 30.28 -14.35 -6.18
N ILE A 380 28.97 -14.41 -6.37
CA ILE A 380 27.99 -14.57 -5.29
C ILE A 380 27.95 -15.97 -4.66
N VAL A 381 28.80 -16.90 -5.14
CA VAL A 381 28.97 -18.22 -4.53
C VAL A 381 30.15 -18.20 -3.57
N GLN A 382 31.27 -17.60 -3.96
CA GLN A 382 32.48 -17.53 -3.15
C GLN A 382 32.48 -16.34 -2.19
N ASP A 383 31.75 -15.30 -2.56
CA ASP A 383 31.61 -14.01 -1.82
C ASP A 383 30.14 -13.63 -1.76
N PRO A 384 29.29 -14.34 -0.98
CA PRO A 384 27.88 -14.06 -0.86
C PRO A 384 27.61 -12.71 -0.18
N GLY A 385 28.60 -12.13 0.51
CA GLY A 385 28.52 -10.79 1.11
C GLY A 385 28.95 -9.66 0.18
N GLU A 386 29.33 -9.96 -1.09
CA GLU A 386 29.66 -8.96 -2.12
C GLU A 386 30.73 -7.96 -1.69
N GLN A 387 31.79 -8.45 -1.02
CA GLN A 387 32.85 -7.61 -0.48
C GLN A 387 34.00 -7.35 -1.48
N LYS A 388 34.17 -8.24 -2.48
CA LYS A 388 35.28 -8.20 -3.42
C LYS A 388 34.83 -7.90 -4.84
N ASN A 389 34.95 -6.65 -5.27
CA ASN A 389 34.66 -6.28 -6.65
C ASN A 389 35.67 -6.89 -7.63
N LEU A 390 35.21 -7.66 -8.61
CA LEU A 390 36.00 -8.42 -9.58
C LEU A 390 36.04 -7.77 -10.98
N VAL A 391 35.48 -6.59 -11.18
CA VAL A 391 35.39 -5.91 -12.49
C VAL A 391 36.75 -5.93 -13.24
N TYR A 392 37.83 -5.57 -12.54
CA TYR A 392 39.18 -5.54 -13.14
C TYR A 392 39.95 -6.87 -13.09
N LEU A 393 39.40 -7.85 -12.39
CA LEU A 393 40.03 -9.17 -12.23
C LEU A 393 39.46 -10.23 -13.16
N GLN A 394 38.20 -10.07 -13.59
CA GLN A 394 37.44 -10.98 -14.43
C GLN A 394 36.81 -10.26 -15.65
N ASN A 395 37.66 -9.59 -16.46
CA ASN A 395 37.19 -8.73 -17.57
C ASN A 395 36.23 -9.45 -18.52
N LYS A 396 36.50 -10.73 -18.86
CA LYS A 396 35.65 -11.49 -19.77
C LYS A 396 34.27 -11.73 -19.19
N VAL A 397 34.16 -12.08 -17.90
CA VAL A 397 32.85 -12.26 -17.21
C VAL A 397 32.10 -10.92 -17.15
N TYR A 398 32.83 -9.85 -16.89
CA TYR A 398 32.27 -8.50 -16.88
C TYR A 398 31.68 -8.12 -18.25
N GLU A 399 32.47 -8.28 -19.34
CA GLU A 399 32.04 -7.97 -20.71
C GLU A 399 30.83 -8.83 -21.13
N ASP A 400 30.88 -10.17 -20.86
CA ASP A 400 29.80 -11.08 -21.19
C ASP A 400 28.49 -10.74 -20.43
N LEU A 401 28.55 -10.41 -19.14
CA LEU A 401 27.38 -10.04 -18.36
C LEU A 401 26.87 -8.64 -18.73
N THR A 402 27.74 -7.70 -19.07
CA THR A 402 27.33 -6.37 -19.55
C THR A 402 26.54 -6.50 -20.85
N ALA A 403 27.03 -7.25 -21.82
CA ALA A 403 26.31 -7.48 -23.07
C ALA A 403 24.96 -8.19 -22.85
N GLN A 404 24.90 -9.16 -21.91
CA GLN A 404 23.65 -9.80 -21.55
C GLN A 404 22.67 -8.83 -20.86
N ALA A 405 23.17 -7.97 -19.97
CA ALA A 405 22.38 -6.95 -19.29
C ALA A 405 21.78 -5.93 -20.27
N GLU A 406 22.59 -5.43 -21.19
CA GLU A 406 22.16 -4.48 -22.24
C GLU A 406 21.07 -5.11 -23.12
N SER A 407 21.29 -6.35 -23.60
CA SER A 407 20.30 -7.08 -24.38
C SER A 407 19.01 -7.32 -23.59
N PHE A 408 19.11 -7.70 -22.32
CA PHE A 408 17.95 -7.90 -21.44
C PHE A 408 17.15 -6.60 -21.26
N ILE A 409 17.83 -5.52 -20.93
CA ILE A 409 17.18 -4.21 -20.75
C ILE A 409 16.50 -3.77 -22.03
N GLN A 410 17.17 -3.90 -23.19
CA GLN A 410 16.60 -3.54 -24.49
C GLN A 410 15.37 -4.38 -24.84
N GLU A 411 15.41 -5.70 -24.58
CA GLU A 411 14.30 -6.63 -24.85
C GLU A 411 13.08 -6.29 -24.00
N TYR A 412 13.26 -6.13 -22.68
CA TYR A 412 12.17 -6.04 -21.71
C TYR A 412 11.68 -4.61 -21.43
N SER A 413 12.31 -3.58 -21.99
CA SER A 413 11.82 -2.19 -21.92
C SER A 413 10.96 -1.76 -23.11
N GLN A 414 10.74 -2.64 -24.09
CA GLN A 414 9.89 -2.33 -25.25
C GLN A 414 8.43 -2.19 -24.83
N ASN A 415 7.77 -1.15 -25.32
CA ASN A 415 6.37 -0.84 -25.00
C ASN A 415 6.12 -0.67 -23.49
N ALA A 416 7.13 -0.16 -22.76
CA ALA A 416 7.00 0.10 -21.35
C ALA A 416 5.90 1.13 -21.08
N TYR A 417 5.18 0.93 -19.98
CA TYR A 417 4.24 1.92 -19.48
C TYR A 417 4.99 3.15 -18.95
N GLU A 418 4.52 4.32 -19.31
CA GLU A 418 4.92 5.55 -18.62
C GLU A 418 4.05 5.72 -17.39
N THR A 419 4.69 5.98 -16.26
CA THR A 419 3.97 6.28 -15.03
C THR A 419 3.46 7.71 -15.08
N ASP A 420 2.16 7.84 -14.98
CA ASP A 420 1.49 9.12 -14.95
C ASP A 420 1.14 9.49 -13.50
N TYR A 421 1.94 10.38 -12.93
CA TYR A 421 1.73 10.91 -11.58
C TYR A 421 0.41 11.68 -11.43
N SER A 422 -0.18 12.13 -12.54
CA SER A 422 -1.46 12.85 -12.53
C SER A 422 -2.65 11.95 -12.19
N LYS A 423 -2.48 10.64 -12.25
CA LYS A 423 -3.52 9.64 -11.91
C LYS A 423 -3.72 9.43 -10.40
N ILE A 424 -2.81 9.93 -9.56
CA ILE A 424 -3.04 9.96 -8.10
C ILE A 424 -4.11 11.01 -7.84
N ASP A 425 -5.18 10.62 -7.12
CA ASP A 425 -6.25 11.56 -6.78
C ASP A 425 -5.73 12.73 -5.95
N GLU A 426 -6.34 13.89 -6.14
CA GLU A 426 -5.88 15.15 -5.60
C GLU A 426 -5.86 15.16 -4.07
N GLU A 427 -6.83 14.51 -3.40
CA GLU A 427 -6.89 14.43 -1.93
C GLU A 427 -5.75 13.59 -1.37
N THR A 428 -5.39 12.49 -2.06
CA THR A 428 -4.23 11.65 -1.70
C THR A 428 -2.93 12.43 -1.88
N ARG A 429 -2.78 13.19 -2.97
CA ARG A 429 -1.59 14.03 -3.20
C ARG A 429 -1.41 15.10 -2.13
N GLU A 430 -2.48 15.76 -1.68
CA GLU A 430 -2.42 16.70 -0.55
C GLU A 430 -1.97 16.02 0.74
N LYS A 431 -2.54 14.87 1.06
CA LYS A 431 -2.17 14.09 2.24
C LYS A 431 -0.70 13.67 2.22
N LEU A 432 -0.24 13.16 1.07
CA LEU A 432 1.15 12.75 0.90
C LEU A 432 2.12 13.93 1.03
N ALA A 433 1.76 15.09 0.47
CA ALA A 433 2.53 16.32 0.59
C ALA A 433 2.61 16.78 2.05
N ALA A 434 1.46 16.89 2.73
CA ALA A 434 1.36 17.34 4.11
C ALA A 434 2.12 16.43 5.10
N LEU A 435 2.22 15.14 4.79
CA LEU A 435 2.91 14.16 5.61
C LEU A 435 4.41 14.05 5.28
N GLY A 436 4.87 14.74 4.24
CA GLY A 436 6.27 14.71 3.81
C GLY A 436 6.72 13.40 3.18
N TYR A 437 5.79 12.65 2.63
CA TYR A 437 6.02 11.32 2.09
C TYR A 437 6.79 11.26 0.80
N ILE A 438 6.55 12.25 -0.03
CA ILE A 438 7.20 12.34 -1.32
C ILE A 438 8.15 13.51 -1.21
N GLY A 439 9.44 13.19 -1.19
CA GLY A 439 10.49 14.19 -1.34
C GLY A 439 10.44 14.83 -2.72
N SER A 440 11.32 15.76 -2.97
CA SER A 440 11.47 16.39 -4.26
C SER A 440 11.91 15.36 -5.31
N PHE A 441 10.99 14.86 -6.15
CA PHE A 441 11.35 13.97 -7.25
C PHE A 441 12.19 14.68 -8.32
N SER A 442 13.36 14.13 -8.59
CA SER A 442 14.17 14.58 -9.72
C SER A 442 13.57 14.09 -11.04
N ASP A 443 13.26 15.00 -11.97
CA ASP A 443 12.77 14.63 -13.30
C ASP A 443 13.86 13.84 -14.05
N PRO A 444 13.63 12.57 -14.40
CA PRO A 444 14.59 11.76 -15.13
C PRO A 444 15.01 12.35 -16.46
N ALA A 445 14.13 13.09 -17.16
CA ALA A 445 14.41 13.71 -18.43
C ALA A 445 15.43 14.86 -18.28
N LYS A 446 15.36 15.61 -17.20
CA LYS A 446 16.31 16.71 -16.91
C LYS A 446 17.69 16.21 -16.48
N LEU A 447 17.81 14.96 -16.10
CA LEU A 447 19.06 14.31 -15.73
C LEU A 447 19.71 13.55 -16.88
N GLN A 448 19.03 13.44 -18.02
CA GLN A 448 19.54 12.73 -19.20
C GLN A 448 20.81 13.40 -19.73
N GLY A 449 21.87 12.61 -19.95
CA GLY A 449 23.16 13.09 -20.43
C GLY A 449 24.06 13.76 -19.35
N LYS A 450 23.61 13.90 -18.11
CA LYS A 450 24.47 14.35 -17.00
C LYS A 450 25.26 13.19 -16.39
N LYS A 451 26.49 13.46 -15.98
CA LYS A 451 27.25 12.51 -15.15
C LYS A 451 26.73 12.57 -13.72
N LEU A 452 25.94 11.58 -13.34
CA LEU A 452 25.34 11.49 -12.01
C LEU A 452 26.35 10.92 -11.00
N ALA A 453 26.20 11.30 -9.72
CA ALA A 453 27.00 10.76 -8.64
C ALA A 453 26.72 9.24 -8.45
N ASN A 454 27.76 8.50 -8.07
CA ASN A 454 27.61 7.09 -7.73
C ASN A 454 26.95 6.95 -6.35
N PRO A 455 25.82 6.24 -6.20
CA PRO A 455 25.13 6.05 -4.92
C PRO A 455 26.04 5.49 -3.82
N LYS A 456 26.95 4.59 -4.15
CA LYS A 456 27.89 3.98 -3.19
C LYS A 456 28.79 5.02 -2.50
N GLU A 457 29.17 6.08 -3.21
CA GLU A 457 29.97 7.17 -2.64
C GLU A 457 29.14 8.15 -1.80
N LYS A 458 27.80 8.04 -1.89
CA LYS A 458 26.83 8.94 -1.24
C LYS A 458 26.06 8.29 -0.09
N ILE A 459 26.31 7.02 0.22
CA ILE A 459 25.58 6.30 1.28
C ILE A 459 25.67 6.99 2.65
N GLY A 460 26.81 7.58 2.98
CA GLY A 460 26.97 8.34 4.23
C GLY A 460 26.01 9.54 4.32
N VAL A 461 25.81 10.25 3.22
CA VAL A 461 24.85 11.38 3.15
C VAL A 461 23.42 10.89 3.30
N PHE A 462 23.08 9.78 2.63
CA PHE A 462 21.77 9.14 2.77
C PHE A 462 21.48 8.75 4.23
N ASN A 463 22.44 8.07 4.89
CA ASN A 463 22.29 7.65 6.28
C ASN A 463 22.13 8.83 7.25
N GLU A 464 22.89 9.90 7.05
CA GLU A 464 22.78 11.09 7.88
C GLU A 464 21.43 11.79 7.70
N LEU A 465 20.93 11.88 6.46
CA LEU A 465 19.63 12.50 6.18
C LEU A 465 18.47 11.64 6.72
N SER A 466 18.53 10.32 6.56
CA SER A 466 17.55 9.39 7.12
C SER A 466 17.51 9.48 8.66
N ARG A 467 18.67 9.45 9.32
CA ARG A 467 18.78 9.63 10.77
C ARG A 467 18.20 10.97 11.21
N ALA A 468 18.49 12.03 10.48
CA ALA A 468 17.98 13.37 10.83
C ALA A 468 16.45 13.43 10.72
N ARG A 469 15.85 12.82 9.70
CA ARG A 469 14.39 12.71 9.55
C ARG A 469 13.76 11.97 10.73
N GLU A 470 14.32 10.82 11.12
CA GLU A 470 13.86 10.06 12.28
C GLU A 470 13.96 10.88 13.57
N MET A 471 15.06 11.60 13.77
CA MET A 471 15.22 12.51 14.92
C MET A 471 14.19 13.63 14.91
N GLY A 472 13.93 14.24 13.75
CA GLY A 472 12.92 15.29 13.59
C GLY A 472 11.53 14.81 13.99
N MET A 473 11.14 13.64 13.52
CA MET A 473 9.90 12.97 13.89
C MET A 473 9.92 12.45 15.34
N GLY A 474 11.12 12.11 15.86
CA GLY A 474 11.35 11.59 17.22
C GLY A 474 11.32 12.62 18.33
N GLY A 475 10.98 13.89 18.04
CA GLY A 475 10.90 14.95 19.05
C GLY A 475 12.22 15.71 19.26
N LYS A 476 13.20 15.57 18.34
CA LYS A 476 14.47 16.30 18.32
C LYS A 476 14.65 17.14 17.05
N PRO A 477 13.68 18.00 16.72
CA PRO A 477 13.66 18.71 15.44
C PRO A 477 14.83 19.67 15.25
N ASP A 478 15.28 20.36 16.30
CA ASP A 478 16.38 21.32 16.18
C ASP A 478 17.72 20.64 15.90
N GLU A 479 17.96 19.47 16.53
CA GLU A 479 19.16 18.65 16.24
C GLU A 479 19.10 18.13 14.79
N ALA A 480 17.92 17.66 14.34
CA ALA A 480 17.68 17.19 12.98
C ALA A 480 17.98 18.29 11.95
N ILE A 481 17.44 19.48 12.14
CA ILE A 481 17.68 20.64 11.27
C ILE A 481 19.17 20.97 11.20
N GLY A 482 19.90 20.93 12.33
CA GLY A 482 21.33 21.16 12.35
C GLY A 482 22.12 20.16 11.50
N ILE A 483 21.77 18.88 11.56
CA ILE A 483 22.40 17.84 10.72
C ILE A 483 22.12 18.12 9.25
N ILE A 484 20.85 18.37 8.88
CA ILE A 484 20.46 18.59 7.49
C ILE A 484 21.10 19.88 6.93
N GLN A 485 21.24 20.92 7.74
CA GLN A 485 21.96 22.13 7.34
C GLN A 485 23.46 21.85 7.09
N GLY A 486 24.08 20.94 7.86
CA GLY A 486 25.42 20.44 7.59
C GLY A 486 25.54 19.75 6.24
N ILE A 487 24.56 18.91 5.89
CA ILE A 487 24.48 18.27 4.58
C ILE A 487 24.35 19.33 3.46
N ILE A 488 23.45 20.28 3.62
CA ILE A 488 23.24 21.36 2.64
C ILE A 488 24.54 22.20 2.44
N ALA A 489 25.31 22.41 3.49
CA ALA A 489 26.57 23.17 3.40
C ALA A 489 27.64 22.44 2.56
N THR A 490 27.61 21.09 2.54
CA THR A 490 28.56 20.25 1.79
C THR A 490 28.03 19.85 0.41
N ASP A 491 26.74 19.68 0.26
CA ASP A 491 26.07 19.26 -0.99
C ASP A 491 24.76 20.06 -1.17
N PRO A 492 24.86 21.32 -1.65
CA PRO A 492 23.70 22.21 -1.74
C PRO A 492 22.67 21.85 -2.82
N ASP A 493 22.99 20.87 -3.65
CA ASP A 493 22.11 20.45 -4.75
C ASP A 493 21.08 19.37 -4.33
N ILE A 494 21.20 18.84 -3.11
CA ILE A 494 20.24 17.87 -2.57
C ILE A 494 18.95 18.59 -2.21
N THR A 495 18.04 18.69 -3.16
CA THR A 495 16.72 19.37 -3.00
C THR A 495 15.90 18.77 -1.86
N ASP A 496 15.99 17.46 -1.68
CA ASP A 496 15.30 16.70 -0.65
C ASP A 496 15.73 17.07 0.79
N ALA A 497 16.95 17.59 0.97
CA ALA A 497 17.39 18.13 2.26
C ALA A 497 16.61 19.40 2.65
N TYR A 498 16.39 20.29 1.71
CA TYR A 498 15.57 21.50 1.94
C TYR A 498 14.11 21.13 2.20
N PHE A 499 13.58 20.20 1.41
CA PHE A 499 12.21 19.69 1.59
C PHE A 499 12.02 19.08 2.98
N SER A 500 13.01 18.32 3.47
CA SER A 500 12.97 17.70 4.80
C SER A 500 12.95 18.76 5.93
N ILE A 501 13.71 19.83 5.84
CA ILE A 501 13.64 20.92 6.83
C ILE A 501 12.27 21.61 6.75
N GLY A 502 11.77 21.88 5.54
CA GLY A 502 10.43 22.45 5.34
C GLY A 502 9.36 21.63 6.04
N ASN A 503 9.39 20.29 5.87
CA ASN A 503 8.48 19.38 6.54
C ASN A 503 8.61 19.38 8.07
N ILE A 504 9.83 19.41 8.60
CA ILE A 504 10.05 19.49 10.05
C ILE A 504 9.38 20.77 10.61
N TYR A 505 9.54 21.90 9.95
CA TYR A 505 8.89 23.14 10.37
C TYR A 505 7.37 23.08 10.19
N PHE A 506 6.87 22.49 9.10
CA PHE A 506 5.44 22.31 8.85
C PHE A 506 4.76 21.49 9.97
N GLN A 507 5.37 20.36 10.36
CA GLN A 507 4.90 19.50 11.45
C GLN A 507 4.91 20.24 12.81
N GLN A 508 5.84 21.17 13.01
CA GLN A 508 5.85 22.04 14.18
C GLN A 508 4.87 23.20 14.11
N LYS A 509 4.10 23.31 13.02
CA LYS A 509 3.22 24.47 12.73
C LYS A 509 3.97 25.80 12.64
N LYS A 510 5.28 25.76 12.37
CA LYS A 510 6.13 26.93 12.07
C LYS A 510 6.02 27.22 10.57
N PHE A 511 4.84 27.61 10.14
CA PHE A 511 4.49 27.74 8.73
C PHE A 511 5.33 28.78 7.95
N PRO A 512 5.69 29.96 8.53
CA PRO A 512 6.56 30.89 7.82
C PRO A 512 7.91 30.28 7.45
N GLU A 513 8.56 29.59 8.38
CA GLU A 513 9.86 28.92 8.16
C GLU A 513 9.71 27.76 7.16
N ALA A 514 8.60 27.01 7.24
CA ALA A 514 8.31 25.95 6.27
C ALA A 514 8.18 26.51 4.84
N ILE A 515 7.45 27.61 4.65
CA ILE A 515 7.30 28.30 3.37
C ILE A 515 8.66 28.71 2.80
N ASP A 516 9.57 29.24 3.63
CA ASP A 516 10.89 29.67 3.17
C ASP A 516 11.70 28.49 2.61
N TYR A 517 11.68 27.35 3.28
CA TYR A 517 12.39 26.15 2.80
C TYR A 517 11.73 25.52 1.57
N PHE A 518 10.38 25.42 1.52
CA PHE A 518 9.71 24.94 0.31
C PHE A 518 9.92 25.87 -0.89
N LYS A 519 9.97 27.17 -0.69
CA LYS A 519 10.35 28.13 -1.76
C LYS A 519 11.80 27.95 -2.23
N GLN A 520 12.72 27.53 -1.35
CA GLN A 520 14.08 27.18 -1.76
C GLN A 520 14.10 25.89 -2.60
N VAL A 521 13.21 24.92 -2.33
CA VAL A 521 12.97 23.77 -3.22
C VAL A 521 12.52 24.27 -4.58
N LEU A 522 11.47 25.11 -4.63
CA LEU A 522 10.92 25.66 -5.89
C LEU A 522 11.95 26.53 -6.64
N GLY A 523 12.88 27.19 -5.96
CA GLY A 523 13.98 27.91 -6.59
C GLY A 523 14.96 27.01 -7.35
N ARG A 524 15.10 25.74 -6.91
CA ARG A 524 15.97 24.72 -7.54
C ARG A 524 15.21 23.87 -8.55
N LYS A 525 13.99 23.57 -8.21
CA LYS A 525 13.05 22.75 -9.00
C LYS A 525 11.71 23.47 -9.11
N PRO A 526 11.57 24.38 -10.10
CA PRO A 526 10.36 25.20 -10.25
C PRO A 526 9.07 24.42 -10.52
N ASP A 527 9.16 23.19 -10.96
CA ASP A 527 8.07 22.26 -11.26
C ASP A 527 7.80 21.25 -10.14
N ASP A 528 8.28 21.51 -8.92
CA ASP A 528 8.02 20.62 -7.78
C ASP A 528 6.63 20.85 -7.19
N THR A 529 5.67 20.04 -7.68
CA THR A 529 4.26 20.10 -7.26
C THR A 529 4.09 19.94 -5.75
N PHE A 530 4.86 19.03 -5.12
CA PHE A 530 4.72 18.78 -3.68
C PHE A 530 5.22 19.96 -2.84
N ALA A 531 6.30 20.61 -3.24
CA ALA A 531 6.74 21.81 -2.58
C ALA A 531 5.71 22.94 -2.74
N ALA A 532 5.09 23.09 -3.91
CA ALA A 532 4.04 24.08 -4.15
C ALA A 532 2.79 23.80 -3.30
N ILE A 533 2.35 22.54 -3.23
CA ILE A 533 1.24 22.10 -2.36
C ILE A 533 1.55 22.49 -0.91
N ASN A 534 2.74 22.17 -0.40
CA ASN A 534 3.13 22.48 0.99
C ASN A 534 3.22 23.98 1.29
N VAL A 535 3.62 24.81 0.34
CA VAL A 535 3.52 26.27 0.47
C VAL A 535 2.07 26.69 0.65
N ALA A 536 1.16 26.20 -0.19
CA ALA A 536 -0.26 26.54 -0.10
C ALA A 536 -0.90 26.04 1.19
N LEU A 537 -0.64 24.78 1.59
CA LEU A 537 -1.10 24.20 2.87
C LEU A 537 -0.54 24.97 4.08
N SER A 538 0.69 25.48 3.99
CA SER A 538 1.26 26.30 5.06
C SER A 538 0.53 27.64 5.20
N TYR A 539 0.15 28.29 4.10
CA TYR A 539 -0.69 29.47 4.13
C TYR A 539 -2.10 29.18 4.68
N GLU A 540 -2.69 28.06 4.28
CA GLU A 540 -3.98 27.60 4.80
C GLU A 540 -3.92 27.33 6.30
N GLY A 541 -2.87 26.65 6.80
CA GLY A 541 -2.64 26.41 8.22
C GLY A 541 -2.50 27.70 9.05
N MET A 542 -2.12 28.82 8.42
CA MET A 542 -2.10 30.15 9.01
C MET A 542 -3.46 30.88 8.90
N GLY A 543 -4.47 30.29 8.25
CA GLY A 543 -5.73 30.94 7.91
C GLY A 543 -5.63 32.00 6.81
N LYS A 544 -4.52 32.02 6.06
CA LYS A 544 -4.22 32.99 5.00
C LYS A 544 -4.64 32.47 3.64
N PHE A 545 -5.95 32.27 3.47
CA PHE A 545 -6.50 31.67 2.26
C PHE A 545 -6.27 32.52 1.00
N ASP A 546 -6.31 33.86 1.13
CA ASP A 546 -6.08 34.73 -0.03
C ASP A 546 -4.62 34.68 -0.50
N GLU A 547 -3.64 34.55 0.42
CA GLU A 547 -2.22 34.36 0.07
C GLU A 547 -1.97 32.99 -0.58
N ALA A 548 -2.69 31.94 -0.11
CA ALA A 548 -2.61 30.61 -0.74
C ALA A 548 -3.19 30.65 -2.17
N GLU A 549 -4.36 31.25 -2.35
CA GLU A 549 -4.99 31.43 -3.67
C GLU A 549 -4.07 32.20 -4.63
N ASN A 550 -3.53 33.34 -4.20
CA ASN A 550 -2.62 34.16 -5.01
C ASN A 550 -1.34 33.39 -5.38
N PHE A 551 -0.77 32.62 -4.45
CA PHE A 551 0.42 31.81 -4.70
C PHE A 551 0.16 30.75 -5.77
N LEU A 552 -0.94 29.99 -5.66
CA LEU A 552 -1.30 28.95 -6.60
C LEU A 552 -1.60 29.53 -7.99
N LEU A 553 -2.33 30.64 -8.07
CA LEU A 553 -2.60 31.32 -9.33
C LEU A 553 -1.33 31.84 -10.00
N ASP A 554 -0.41 32.44 -9.24
CA ASP A 554 0.92 32.87 -9.75
C ASP A 554 1.73 31.67 -10.25
N TYR A 555 1.65 30.54 -9.54
CA TYR A 555 2.36 29.32 -9.92
C TYR A 555 1.82 28.73 -11.24
N LEU A 556 0.50 28.70 -11.42
CA LEU A 556 -0.15 28.29 -12.66
C LEU A 556 0.24 29.19 -13.85
N THR A 557 0.38 30.51 -13.63
CA THR A 557 0.81 31.43 -14.71
C THR A 557 2.24 31.18 -15.19
N LYS A 558 3.06 30.50 -14.40
CA LYS A 558 4.44 30.13 -14.76
C LYS A 558 4.55 28.91 -15.67
N GLY A 559 3.42 28.34 -16.06
CA GLY A 559 3.36 27.24 -17.03
C GLY A 559 3.49 25.86 -16.43
N PHE A 560 3.08 25.69 -15.16
CA PHE A 560 2.99 24.41 -14.49
C PHE A 560 1.51 24.04 -14.23
N PRO A 561 0.71 23.75 -15.28
CA PRO A 561 -0.68 23.36 -15.12
C PRO A 561 -0.74 21.98 -14.46
N ASP A 562 -1.46 21.91 -13.34
CA ASP A 562 -1.71 20.67 -12.63
C ASP A 562 -3.14 20.73 -12.05
N SER A 563 -3.92 19.68 -12.29
CA SER A 563 -5.29 19.54 -11.77
C SER A 563 -5.35 19.73 -10.26
N GLN A 564 -4.28 19.32 -9.56
CA GLN A 564 -4.12 19.45 -8.12
C GLN A 564 -4.33 20.89 -7.62
N PHE A 565 -3.74 21.86 -8.32
CA PHE A 565 -3.84 23.26 -7.86
C PHE A 565 -5.26 23.81 -8.03
N TYR A 566 -5.94 23.42 -9.09
CA TYR A 566 -7.35 23.78 -9.27
C TYR A 566 -8.25 23.09 -8.23
N PHE A 567 -7.98 21.84 -7.89
CA PHE A 567 -8.66 21.15 -6.79
C PHE A 567 -8.48 21.89 -5.46
N MET A 568 -7.25 22.27 -5.11
CA MET A 568 -6.94 23.03 -3.90
C MET A 568 -7.65 24.40 -3.88
N LEU A 569 -7.63 25.11 -5.01
CA LEU A 569 -8.35 26.39 -5.16
C LEU A 569 -9.86 26.21 -4.95
N GLY A 570 -10.43 25.14 -5.51
CA GLY A 570 -11.82 24.75 -5.29
C GLY A 570 -12.13 24.48 -3.81
N ASN A 571 -11.30 23.65 -3.16
CA ASN A 571 -11.46 23.29 -1.74
C ASN A 571 -11.34 24.52 -0.82
N MET A 572 -10.36 25.39 -1.01
CA MET A 572 -10.19 26.60 -0.21
C MET A 572 -11.41 27.52 -0.32
N ASN A 573 -11.98 27.68 -1.54
CA ASN A 573 -13.18 28.47 -1.74
C ASN A 573 -14.43 27.78 -1.17
N PHE A 574 -14.50 26.44 -1.23
CA PHE A 574 -15.58 25.66 -0.60
C PHE A 574 -15.57 25.83 0.93
N LEU A 575 -14.42 25.70 1.58
CA LEU A 575 -14.27 25.90 3.04
C LEU A 575 -14.67 27.31 3.48
N GLN A 576 -14.42 28.31 2.64
CA GLN A 576 -14.85 29.70 2.86
C GLN A 576 -16.32 29.94 2.48
N LYS A 577 -17.06 28.88 2.05
CA LYS A 577 -18.46 28.96 1.57
C LYS A 577 -18.63 29.86 0.34
N LYS A 578 -17.58 30.10 -0.42
CA LYS A 578 -17.57 30.85 -1.69
C LYS A 578 -17.88 29.89 -2.85
N TYR A 579 -19.06 29.27 -2.83
CA TYR A 579 -19.41 28.17 -3.74
C TYR A 579 -19.35 28.55 -5.23
N ASP A 580 -19.80 29.76 -5.57
CA ASP A 580 -19.78 30.27 -6.96
C ASP A 580 -18.36 30.44 -7.50
N LYS A 581 -17.35 30.62 -6.63
CA LYS A 581 -15.93 30.62 -7.02
C LYS A 581 -15.33 29.21 -7.03
N ALA A 582 -15.81 28.31 -6.19
CA ALA A 582 -15.31 26.96 -6.11
C ALA A 582 -15.67 26.12 -7.35
N ILE A 583 -16.90 26.27 -7.87
CA ILE A 583 -17.40 25.52 -9.04
C ILE A 583 -16.44 25.58 -10.22
N PRO A 584 -16.07 26.77 -10.78
CA PRO A 584 -15.20 26.83 -11.94
C PRO A 584 -13.82 26.22 -11.72
N TYR A 585 -13.29 26.24 -10.49
CA TYR A 585 -12.02 25.59 -10.19
C TYR A 585 -12.14 24.05 -10.24
N PHE A 586 -13.21 23.47 -9.71
CA PHE A 586 -13.43 22.03 -9.86
C PHE A 586 -13.72 21.62 -11.30
N GLU A 587 -14.42 22.44 -12.07
CA GLU A 587 -14.65 22.21 -13.51
C GLU A 587 -13.33 22.25 -14.31
N GLU A 588 -12.42 23.17 -13.98
CA GLU A 588 -11.11 23.22 -14.61
C GLU A 588 -10.22 22.03 -14.19
N CYS A 589 -10.31 21.62 -12.91
CA CYS A 589 -9.66 20.37 -12.45
C CYS A 589 -10.11 19.18 -13.30
N ILE A 590 -11.41 19.01 -13.53
CA ILE A 590 -11.99 17.93 -14.34
C ILE A 590 -11.56 18.07 -15.81
N SER A 591 -11.45 19.30 -16.33
CA SER A 591 -10.96 19.52 -17.72
C SER A 591 -9.54 19.01 -17.92
N LEU A 592 -8.68 19.17 -16.92
CA LEU A 592 -7.29 18.71 -16.95
C LEU A 592 -7.16 17.22 -16.58
N ASN A 593 -7.95 16.77 -15.63
CA ASN A 593 -8.01 15.39 -15.17
C ASN A 593 -9.47 14.89 -15.18
N PRO A 594 -9.95 14.31 -16.29
CA PRO A 594 -11.32 13.79 -16.38
C PRO A 594 -11.65 12.67 -15.37
N ASP A 595 -10.63 12.03 -14.81
CA ASP A 595 -10.77 10.96 -13.82
C ASP A 595 -10.78 11.50 -12.37
N SER A 596 -10.88 12.81 -12.17
CA SER A 596 -10.94 13.43 -10.82
C SER A 596 -12.27 13.15 -10.11
N ALA A 597 -12.37 11.98 -9.49
CA ALA A 597 -13.53 11.59 -8.68
C ALA A 597 -13.77 12.57 -7.53
N GLY A 598 -12.70 13.14 -6.94
CA GLY A 598 -12.75 14.14 -5.89
C GLY A 598 -13.48 15.40 -6.32
N SER A 599 -13.15 15.96 -7.49
CA SER A 599 -13.80 17.17 -8.02
C SER A 599 -15.28 16.95 -8.31
N HIS A 600 -15.65 15.81 -8.90
CA HIS A 600 -17.04 15.43 -9.09
C HIS A 600 -17.80 15.32 -7.77
N ASN A 601 -17.20 14.73 -6.75
CA ASN A 601 -17.80 14.61 -5.41
C ASN A 601 -17.96 15.98 -4.74
N MET A 602 -17.01 16.90 -4.89
CA MET A 602 -17.09 18.26 -4.35
C MET A 602 -18.13 19.11 -5.07
N LEU A 603 -18.25 18.99 -6.39
CA LEU A 603 -19.33 19.61 -7.14
C LEU A 603 -20.71 19.10 -6.70
N ALA A 604 -20.84 17.78 -6.50
CA ALA A 604 -22.07 17.20 -5.96
C ALA A 604 -22.42 17.80 -4.59
N ALA A 605 -21.44 17.92 -3.68
CA ALA A 605 -21.64 18.54 -2.36
C ALA A 605 -22.12 20.00 -2.47
N ILE A 606 -21.55 20.78 -3.39
CA ILE A 606 -21.99 22.16 -3.64
C ILE A 606 -23.42 22.18 -4.15
N TYR A 607 -23.77 21.37 -5.15
CA TYR A 607 -25.12 21.33 -5.71
C TYR A 607 -26.17 20.81 -4.72
N ILE A 608 -25.80 19.91 -3.78
CA ILE A 608 -26.66 19.51 -2.66
C ILE A 608 -26.96 20.71 -1.76
N ILE A 609 -25.96 21.56 -1.46
CA ILE A 609 -26.12 22.78 -0.64
C ILE A 609 -27.00 23.78 -1.36
N GLN A 610 -26.86 23.94 -2.69
CA GLN A 610 -27.64 24.85 -3.53
C GLN A 610 -29.04 24.32 -3.89
N ASP A 611 -29.39 23.09 -3.45
CA ASP A 611 -30.62 22.36 -3.75
C ASP A 611 -30.84 22.03 -5.23
N GLU A 612 -29.72 21.94 -5.99
CA GLU A 612 -29.71 21.56 -7.41
C GLU A 612 -29.56 20.04 -7.58
N LEU A 613 -30.56 19.27 -7.10
CA LEU A 613 -30.46 17.81 -6.96
C LEU A 613 -30.18 17.06 -8.27
N GLY A 614 -30.64 17.58 -9.41
CA GLY A 614 -30.37 16.98 -10.73
C GLY A 614 -28.87 16.99 -11.07
N ARG A 615 -28.22 18.16 -10.92
CA ARG A 615 -26.77 18.30 -11.14
C ARG A 615 -25.97 17.51 -10.11
N ALA A 616 -26.40 17.53 -8.84
CA ALA A 616 -25.77 16.74 -7.78
C ALA A 616 -25.77 15.24 -8.12
N THR A 617 -26.92 14.72 -8.62
CA THR A 617 -27.04 13.29 -9.00
C THR A 617 -26.10 12.93 -10.15
N GLU A 618 -25.98 13.78 -11.16
CA GLU A 618 -25.06 13.57 -12.27
C GLU A 618 -23.61 13.50 -11.78
N GLN A 619 -23.18 14.46 -10.98
CA GLN A 619 -21.81 14.53 -10.49
C GLN A 619 -21.48 13.37 -9.54
N ILE A 620 -22.40 12.98 -8.65
CA ILE A 620 -22.13 11.87 -7.72
C ILE A 620 -22.07 10.52 -8.44
N GLN A 621 -22.83 10.34 -9.53
CA GLN A 621 -22.73 9.13 -10.36
C GLN A 621 -21.37 9.03 -11.05
N GLN A 622 -20.84 10.13 -11.56
CA GLN A 622 -19.49 10.16 -12.12
C GLN A 622 -18.44 9.84 -11.06
N ALA A 623 -18.52 10.46 -9.87
CA ALA A 623 -17.60 10.18 -8.78
C ALA A 623 -17.61 8.70 -8.36
N ILE A 624 -18.78 8.07 -8.26
CA ILE A 624 -18.92 6.64 -7.91
C ILE A 624 -18.37 5.74 -9.02
N GLN A 625 -18.59 6.11 -10.29
CA GLN A 625 -18.08 5.34 -11.42
C GLN A 625 -16.55 5.36 -11.48
N LEU A 626 -15.95 6.52 -11.22
CA LEU A 626 -14.51 6.73 -11.25
C LEU A 626 -13.81 6.11 -10.03
N ASN A 627 -14.35 6.35 -8.84
CA ASN A 627 -13.82 5.79 -7.58
C ASN A 627 -14.95 5.42 -6.62
N PRO A 628 -15.44 4.17 -6.62
CA PRO A 628 -16.51 3.74 -5.73
C PRO A 628 -16.09 3.64 -4.25
N ARG A 629 -14.81 3.83 -3.94
CA ARG A 629 -14.27 3.81 -2.56
C ARG A 629 -13.90 5.21 -2.06
N LEU A 630 -14.15 6.26 -2.86
CA LEU A 630 -13.85 7.63 -2.45
C LEU A 630 -14.66 7.98 -1.19
N SER A 631 -13.98 8.48 -0.17
CA SER A 631 -14.61 8.93 1.07
C SER A 631 -15.68 9.98 0.79
N THR A 632 -16.78 9.91 1.51
CA THR A 632 -17.95 10.81 1.42
C THR A 632 -18.80 10.68 0.16
N VAL A 633 -18.45 9.84 -0.80
CA VAL A 633 -19.21 9.72 -2.06
C VAL A 633 -20.61 9.16 -1.79
N TYR A 634 -20.73 8.11 -0.98
CA TYR A 634 -22.05 7.58 -0.60
C TYR A 634 -22.76 8.41 0.47
N TYR A 635 -22.00 9.14 1.28
CA TYR A 635 -22.58 10.13 2.18
C TYR A 635 -23.31 11.24 1.40
N ASN A 636 -22.69 11.78 0.35
CA ASN A 636 -23.33 12.78 -0.52
C ASN A 636 -24.51 12.18 -1.30
N GLN A 637 -24.38 10.94 -1.81
CA GLN A 637 -25.48 10.22 -2.45
C GLN A 637 -26.68 10.06 -1.51
N ALA A 638 -26.43 9.69 -0.25
CA ALA A 638 -27.47 9.56 0.76
C ALA A 638 -28.19 10.88 1.03
N GLN A 639 -27.46 12.00 1.08
CA GLN A 639 -28.06 13.32 1.24
C GLN A 639 -28.97 13.70 0.06
N ILE A 640 -28.60 13.33 -1.17
CA ILE A 640 -29.47 13.50 -2.35
C ILE A 640 -30.76 12.70 -2.16
N TYR A 641 -30.68 11.43 -1.77
CA TYR A 641 -31.85 10.58 -1.54
C TYR A 641 -32.74 11.10 -0.40
N GLU A 642 -32.16 11.60 0.70
CA GLU A 642 -32.95 12.22 1.79
C GLU A 642 -33.74 13.42 1.31
N LYS A 643 -33.11 14.32 0.54
CA LYS A 643 -33.78 15.50 -0.02
C LYS A 643 -34.88 15.13 -1.03
N ASP A 644 -34.71 14.01 -1.73
CA ASP A 644 -35.68 13.43 -2.67
C ASP A 644 -36.76 12.59 -1.97
N GLY A 645 -36.72 12.47 -0.62
CA GLY A 645 -37.66 11.69 0.18
C GLY A 645 -37.51 10.18 0.10
N LYS A 646 -36.44 9.68 -0.51
CA LYS A 646 -36.13 8.25 -0.70
C LYS A 646 -35.37 7.72 0.52
N LEU A 647 -36.08 7.52 1.64
CA LEU A 647 -35.45 7.23 2.94
C LEU A 647 -34.74 5.87 2.99
N GLN A 648 -35.26 4.85 2.28
CA GLN A 648 -34.65 3.50 2.23
C GLN A 648 -33.35 3.51 1.43
N GLU A 649 -33.32 4.23 0.30
CA GLU A 649 -32.14 4.41 -0.53
C GLU A 649 -31.07 5.23 0.20
N ALA A 650 -31.49 6.23 0.98
CA ALA A 650 -30.59 7.01 1.83
C ALA A 650 -29.95 6.15 2.92
N GLU A 651 -30.75 5.27 3.58
CA GLU A 651 -30.23 4.30 4.56
C GLU A 651 -29.14 3.41 3.93
N ALA A 652 -29.46 2.80 2.77
CA ALA A 652 -28.52 1.92 2.09
C ALA A 652 -27.22 2.65 1.70
N ALA A 653 -27.32 3.89 1.25
CA ALA A 653 -26.14 4.67 0.87
C ALA A 653 -25.29 5.08 2.10
N TYR A 654 -25.90 5.50 3.23
CA TYR A 654 -25.14 5.76 4.46
C TYR A 654 -24.47 4.50 5.01
N LEU A 655 -25.15 3.35 4.96
CA LEU A 655 -24.55 2.07 5.38
C LEU A 655 -23.38 1.71 4.47
N LYS A 656 -23.49 1.98 3.17
CA LYS A 656 -22.40 1.74 2.23
C LYS A 656 -21.20 2.67 2.47
N GLU A 657 -21.43 3.92 2.84
CA GLU A 657 -20.33 4.80 3.30
C GLU A 657 -19.62 4.22 4.51
N LEU A 658 -20.37 3.65 5.47
CA LEU A 658 -19.77 3.03 6.66
C LEU A 658 -19.07 1.69 6.38
N GLU A 659 -19.38 1.03 5.27
CA GLU A 659 -18.62 -0.15 4.80
C GLU A 659 -17.20 0.24 4.38
N PHE A 660 -17.05 1.37 3.67
CA PHE A 660 -15.75 1.88 3.20
C PHE A 660 -15.07 2.82 4.19
N SER A 661 -15.86 3.56 4.98
CA SER A 661 -15.39 4.53 5.98
C SER A 661 -16.04 4.24 7.34
N PRO A 662 -15.63 3.16 8.06
CA PRO A 662 -16.31 2.71 9.29
C PRO A 662 -16.35 3.75 10.41
N LYS A 663 -15.51 4.78 10.36
CA LYS A 663 -15.43 5.88 11.33
C LYS A 663 -16.06 7.18 10.84
N HIS A 664 -16.83 7.15 9.77
CA HIS A 664 -17.49 8.36 9.27
C HIS A 664 -18.67 8.77 10.16
N PHE A 665 -18.38 9.49 11.24
CA PHE A 665 -19.36 9.87 12.27
C PHE A 665 -20.55 10.64 11.73
N LYS A 666 -20.37 11.45 10.66
CA LYS A 666 -21.48 12.17 10.01
C LYS A 666 -22.51 11.23 9.40
N SER A 667 -22.09 10.12 8.80
CA SER A 667 -23.00 9.08 8.31
C SER A 667 -23.73 8.40 9.47
N MET A 668 -23.06 8.09 10.58
CA MET A 668 -23.68 7.51 11.76
C MET A 668 -24.74 8.45 12.34
N TYR A 669 -24.41 9.74 12.47
CA TYR A 669 -25.35 10.74 12.95
C TYR A 669 -26.55 10.90 12.01
N ASN A 670 -26.34 10.97 10.69
CA ASN A 670 -27.43 11.09 9.73
C ASN A 670 -28.30 9.83 9.69
N LEU A 671 -27.71 8.62 9.82
CA LEU A 671 -28.47 7.39 10.01
C LEU A 671 -29.35 7.46 11.27
N SER A 672 -28.83 7.97 12.38
CA SER A 672 -29.63 8.13 13.61
C SER A 672 -30.82 9.05 13.37
N ARG A 673 -30.59 10.17 12.65
CA ARG A 673 -31.64 11.10 12.26
C ARG A 673 -32.66 10.46 11.32
N LEU A 674 -32.22 9.66 10.38
CA LEU A 674 -33.07 8.93 9.46
C LEU A 674 -33.95 7.92 10.18
N TYR A 675 -33.37 7.10 11.08
CA TYR A 675 -34.13 6.15 11.89
C TYR A 675 -35.16 6.82 12.81
N ARG A 676 -34.85 8.02 13.32
CA ARG A 676 -35.83 8.84 14.03
C ARG A 676 -37.03 9.23 13.13
N MET A 677 -36.76 9.63 11.89
CA MET A 677 -37.83 9.96 10.93
C MET A 677 -38.67 8.73 10.58
N MET A 678 -38.06 7.56 10.55
CA MET A 678 -38.72 6.26 10.34
C MET A 678 -39.39 5.70 11.60
N GLY A 679 -39.27 6.37 12.76
CA GLY A 679 -39.83 5.93 14.05
C GLY A 679 -39.10 4.75 14.71
N ASN A 680 -37.88 4.41 14.24
CA ASN A 680 -37.08 3.29 14.78
C ASN A 680 -36.11 3.81 15.86
N THR A 681 -36.62 3.94 17.09
CA THR A 681 -35.87 4.51 18.24
C THR A 681 -34.69 3.63 18.66
N ASP A 682 -34.73 2.32 18.44
CA ASP A 682 -33.64 1.44 18.85
C ASP A 682 -32.44 1.58 17.93
N ARG A 683 -32.67 1.67 16.62
CA ARG A 683 -31.61 1.96 15.65
C ARG A 683 -31.10 3.41 15.80
N GLU A 684 -31.98 4.38 16.09
CA GLU A 684 -31.54 5.75 16.40
C GLU A 684 -30.53 5.75 17.56
N TYR A 685 -30.87 5.03 18.64
CA TYR A 685 -30.01 4.90 19.82
C TYR A 685 -28.67 4.24 19.49
N GLU A 686 -28.69 3.12 18.77
CA GLU A 686 -27.47 2.37 18.34
C GLU A 686 -26.49 3.29 17.60
N TYR A 687 -26.97 4.02 16.58
CA TYR A 687 -26.11 4.86 15.75
C TYR A 687 -25.64 6.13 16.45
N LEU A 688 -26.39 6.67 17.39
CA LEU A 688 -25.91 7.77 18.24
C LEU A 688 -24.78 7.32 19.17
N GLN A 689 -24.86 6.09 19.70
CA GLN A 689 -23.76 5.53 20.50
C GLN A 689 -22.50 5.33 19.67
N LYS A 690 -22.61 4.69 18.50
CA LYS A 690 -21.49 4.54 17.57
C LYS A 690 -20.88 5.89 17.16
N CYS A 691 -21.72 6.91 16.96
CA CYS A 691 -21.25 8.26 16.68
C CYS A 691 -20.42 8.83 17.83
N LEU A 692 -20.83 8.64 19.08
CA LEU A 692 -20.07 9.12 20.26
C LEU A 692 -18.80 8.30 20.54
N GLU A 693 -18.80 7.00 20.23
CA GLU A 693 -17.59 6.17 20.29
C GLU A 693 -16.54 6.65 19.29
N THR A 694 -16.99 7.12 18.14
CA THR A 694 -16.12 7.59 17.05
C THR A 694 -15.71 9.06 17.23
N GLU A 695 -16.63 9.92 17.62
CA GLU A 695 -16.47 11.37 17.80
C GLU A 695 -17.06 11.81 19.15
N PRO A 696 -16.31 11.64 20.26
CA PRO A 696 -16.78 11.99 21.59
C PRO A 696 -17.10 13.49 21.80
N ASP A 697 -16.53 14.34 20.94
CA ASP A 697 -16.71 15.80 21.03
C ASP A 697 -17.86 16.33 20.16
N PHE A 698 -18.77 15.44 19.68
CA PHE A 698 -19.91 15.83 18.86
C PHE A 698 -21.18 16.11 19.71
N PRO A 699 -21.56 17.37 19.99
CA PRO A 699 -22.57 17.73 20.98
C PRO A 699 -23.97 17.18 20.68
N LEU A 700 -24.37 17.13 19.40
CA LEU A 700 -25.72 16.73 19.01
C LEU A 700 -26.07 15.29 19.38
N SER A 701 -25.08 14.39 19.37
CA SER A 701 -25.30 12.99 19.79
C SER A 701 -25.72 12.91 21.25
N TYR A 702 -25.13 13.73 22.13
CA TYR A 702 -25.51 13.81 23.54
C TYR A 702 -26.95 14.33 23.73
N PHE A 703 -27.33 15.36 22.96
CA PHE A 703 -28.68 15.94 23.05
C PHE A 703 -29.73 14.93 22.60
N TYR A 704 -29.49 14.22 21.51
CA TYR A 704 -30.46 13.24 21.02
C TYR A 704 -30.53 11.98 21.85
N LEU A 705 -29.44 11.52 22.47
CA LEU A 705 -29.47 10.44 23.46
C LEU A 705 -30.28 10.83 24.71
N GLY A 706 -30.06 12.05 25.24
CA GLY A 706 -30.86 12.59 26.34
C GLY A 706 -32.35 12.68 25.99
N ARG A 707 -32.69 13.05 24.75
CA ARG A 707 -34.07 13.07 24.26
C ARG A 707 -34.66 11.65 24.19
N ILE A 708 -33.91 10.66 23.78
CA ILE A 708 -34.41 9.27 23.77
C ILE A 708 -34.77 8.80 25.17
N TYR A 709 -33.95 9.08 26.19
CA TYR A 709 -34.25 8.74 27.58
C TYR A 709 -35.47 9.49 28.11
N LEU A 710 -35.62 10.79 27.78
CA LEU A 710 -36.78 11.56 28.10
C LEU A 710 -38.07 10.94 27.49
N ASN A 711 -38.04 10.58 26.22
CA ASN A 711 -39.17 9.98 25.51
C ASN A 711 -39.55 8.59 26.02
N ARG A 712 -38.54 7.78 26.43
CA ARG A 712 -38.77 6.46 27.05
C ARG A 712 -39.30 6.56 28.49
N GLY A 713 -39.21 7.72 29.08
CA GLY A 713 -39.65 7.91 30.47
C GLY A 713 -38.74 7.30 31.52
N GLU A 714 -37.44 7.13 31.17
CA GLU A 714 -36.47 6.48 32.01
C GLU A 714 -35.16 7.28 32.11
N ARG A 715 -34.34 7.00 33.15
CA ARG A 715 -32.95 7.52 33.25
C ARG A 715 -32.86 9.06 33.14
N TYR A 716 -33.81 9.79 33.68
CA TYR A 716 -33.88 11.25 33.54
C TYR A 716 -32.64 11.99 34.03
N GLN A 717 -32.04 11.54 35.15
CA GLN A 717 -30.81 12.17 35.64
C GLN A 717 -29.65 11.98 34.70
N GLU A 718 -29.48 10.77 34.14
CA GLU A 718 -28.44 10.49 33.15
C GLU A 718 -28.66 11.30 31.86
N ALA A 719 -29.92 11.49 31.45
CA ALA A 719 -30.26 12.37 30.32
C ALA A 719 -29.84 13.82 30.58
N VAL A 720 -30.03 14.33 31.81
CA VAL A 720 -29.56 15.67 32.19
C VAL A 720 -28.03 15.74 32.09
N ASP A 721 -27.33 14.75 32.56
CA ASP A 721 -25.85 14.73 32.57
C ASP A 721 -25.30 14.65 31.14
N LEU A 722 -25.91 13.85 30.26
CA LEU A 722 -25.59 13.80 28.83
C LEU A 722 -25.74 15.17 28.15
N ILE A 723 -26.89 15.81 28.34
CA ILE A 723 -27.15 17.13 27.69
C ILE A 723 -26.20 18.20 28.22
N LYS A 724 -25.88 18.18 29.51
CA LYS A 724 -24.89 19.10 30.10
C LYS A 724 -23.50 18.86 29.50
N LYS A 725 -23.09 17.61 29.37
CA LYS A 725 -21.83 17.26 28.71
C LYS A 725 -21.79 17.80 27.26
N GLY A 726 -22.86 17.64 26.49
CA GLY A 726 -22.96 18.21 25.17
C GLY A 726 -22.89 19.75 25.14
N LEU A 727 -23.41 20.42 26.17
CA LEU A 727 -23.32 21.91 26.30
C LEU A 727 -21.86 22.35 26.64
N GLU A 728 -21.11 21.58 27.42
CA GLU A 728 -19.70 21.85 27.74
C GLU A 728 -18.81 21.86 26.48
N LEU A 729 -19.19 21.10 25.48
CA LEU A 729 -18.50 21.04 24.18
C LEU A 729 -18.74 22.27 23.29
N LYS A 730 -19.41 23.30 23.80
CA LYS A 730 -19.66 24.57 23.11
C LYS A 730 -20.34 24.42 21.75
N PRO A 731 -21.54 23.83 21.67
CA PRO A 731 -22.25 23.63 20.41
C PRO A 731 -22.57 24.95 19.71
N ASP A 732 -22.82 24.87 18.40
CA ASP A 732 -23.29 26.01 17.62
C ASP A 732 -24.49 26.64 18.24
N LYS A 733 -24.58 27.99 18.17
CA LYS A 733 -25.67 28.76 18.77
C LYS A 733 -27.07 28.29 18.33
N GLY A 734 -27.19 27.78 17.08
CA GLY A 734 -28.45 27.25 16.55
C GLY A 734 -28.95 25.99 17.27
N ASN A 735 -28.07 25.25 17.89
CA ASN A 735 -28.37 23.97 18.59
C ASN A 735 -28.66 24.16 20.09
N LEU A 736 -28.32 25.34 20.66
CA LEU A 736 -28.51 25.63 22.07
C LEU A 736 -29.98 25.59 22.52
N PRO A 737 -30.96 26.14 21.76
CA PRO A 737 -32.36 26.06 22.15
C PRO A 737 -32.86 24.62 22.38
N LEU A 738 -32.47 23.67 21.51
CA LEU A 738 -32.83 22.26 21.66
C LEU A 738 -32.37 21.71 23.01
N ALA A 739 -31.10 21.93 23.35
CA ALA A 739 -30.52 21.43 24.58
C ALA A 739 -31.23 22.00 25.82
N TYR A 740 -31.49 23.29 25.82
CA TYR A 740 -32.18 23.95 26.95
C TYR A 740 -33.65 23.54 27.10
N PHE A 741 -34.39 23.36 26.02
CA PHE A 741 -35.75 22.83 26.10
C PHE A 741 -35.77 21.38 26.60
N LEU A 742 -34.86 20.54 26.17
CA LEU A 742 -34.72 19.16 26.69
C LEU A 742 -34.40 19.16 28.20
N LEU A 743 -33.50 20.05 28.67
CA LEU A 743 -33.22 20.20 30.08
C LEU A 743 -34.46 20.69 30.87
N ALA A 744 -35.23 21.63 30.32
CA ALA A 744 -36.47 22.11 30.93
C ALA A 744 -37.47 20.98 31.12
N ASP A 745 -37.69 20.15 30.10
CA ASP A 745 -38.60 19.02 30.18
C ASP A 745 -38.10 17.95 31.17
N LEU A 746 -36.79 17.64 31.17
CA LEU A 746 -36.19 16.69 32.10
C LEU A 746 -36.32 17.15 33.55
N TYR A 747 -36.04 18.43 33.87
CA TYR A 747 -36.19 18.95 35.23
C TYR A 747 -37.65 18.99 35.66
N ASN A 748 -38.58 19.24 34.73
CA ASN A 748 -40.00 19.11 35.02
C ASN A 748 -40.39 17.69 35.40
N ARG A 749 -39.86 16.66 34.65
CA ARG A 749 -40.07 15.24 34.97
C ARG A 749 -39.43 14.82 36.31
N LEU A 750 -38.32 15.45 36.69
CA LEU A 750 -37.66 15.24 37.98
C LEU A 750 -38.33 16.00 39.15
N GLY A 751 -39.33 16.84 38.87
CA GLY A 751 -40.04 17.64 39.88
C GLY A 751 -39.32 18.94 40.29
N ASP A 752 -38.23 19.30 39.61
CA ASP A 752 -37.51 20.56 39.85
C ASP A 752 -38.05 21.70 38.95
N ASN A 753 -39.16 22.25 39.36
CA ASN A 753 -39.86 23.30 38.61
C ASN A 753 -39.03 24.60 38.46
N ALA A 754 -38.13 24.87 39.44
CA ALA A 754 -37.31 26.09 39.39
C ALA A 754 -36.30 26.02 38.25
N ARG A 755 -35.54 24.89 38.13
CA ARG A 755 -34.61 24.68 37.02
C ARG A 755 -35.32 24.49 35.70
N SER A 756 -36.50 23.85 35.71
CA SER A 756 -37.31 23.71 34.48
C SER A 756 -37.65 25.09 33.88
N MET A 757 -38.13 26.01 34.71
CA MET A 757 -38.45 27.39 34.25
C MET A 757 -37.20 28.14 33.78
N GLU A 758 -36.10 28.06 34.54
CA GLU A 758 -34.82 28.69 34.16
C GLU A 758 -34.35 28.27 32.77
N TYR A 759 -34.34 26.95 32.51
CA TYR A 759 -33.86 26.42 31.21
C TYR A 759 -34.89 26.73 30.08
N ALA A 760 -36.17 26.73 30.35
CA ALA A 760 -37.18 27.11 29.38
C ALA A 760 -36.99 28.58 28.92
N GLU A 761 -36.75 29.50 29.87
CA GLU A 761 -36.49 30.92 29.58
C GLU A 761 -35.21 31.09 28.75
N LYS A 762 -34.09 30.36 29.08
CA LYS A 762 -32.86 30.36 28.30
C LYS A 762 -33.11 29.89 26.89
N GLY A 763 -33.82 28.77 26.71
CA GLY A 763 -34.19 28.25 25.40
C GLY A 763 -34.99 29.21 24.55
N GLN A 764 -36.00 29.87 25.17
CA GLN A 764 -36.87 30.82 24.50
C GLN A 764 -36.12 32.09 24.06
N SER A 765 -35.27 32.64 24.93
CA SER A 765 -34.45 33.83 24.63
C SER A 765 -33.53 33.58 23.42
N LEU A 766 -32.89 32.42 23.35
CA LEU A 766 -32.02 32.07 22.24
C LEU A 766 -32.77 31.74 20.95
N ALA A 767 -33.93 31.11 21.03
CA ALA A 767 -34.77 30.85 19.86
C ALA A 767 -35.22 32.16 19.21
N GLN A 768 -35.61 33.19 20.02
CA GLN A 768 -35.97 34.51 19.51
C GLN A 768 -34.81 35.29 18.92
N SER A 769 -33.60 35.11 19.41
CA SER A 769 -32.41 35.77 18.86
C SER A 769 -31.94 35.16 17.53
N ASN A 770 -32.24 33.88 17.26
CA ASN A 770 -31.92 33.19 16.01
C ASN A 770 -32.91 33.49 14.86
N THR A 771 -34.07 34.10 15.17
CA THR A 771 -35.11 34.51 14.17
C THR A 771 -34.96 35.94 13.70
N ARG A 772 -34.05 36.69 14.27
CA ARG A 772 -33.66 38.06 13.81
C ARG A 772 -32.29 37.99 13.10
#